data_6141c7acb8b91bd044c3a8d6b1f2d9e2
#
_entry.id   6141c7acb8b91bd044c3a8d6b1f2d9e2
#
_cell.length_a   1.000
_cell.length_b   1.000
_cell.length_c   1.000
_cell.angle_alpha   90.00
_cell.angle_beta   90.00
_cell.angle_gamma   90.00
#
_symmetry.space_group_name_H-M   'P 1'
#
loop_
_entity.id
_entity.type
_entity.pdbx_description
1 polymer ?
#
loop_
_entity_poly.entity_id
_entity_poly.type
_entity_poly.pdbx_seq_one_letter_code
_entity_poly.pdbx_strand_id
1 'polypeptide(L)'
;MTQGAVESSVASATSTSTPTQYVYFFGGGAADGNGKMKDVLGGKGAGLAEMTNAGLPVPPGFTIQTEACREYMRGAVSPEINVEMFAALERLEALQGQKLGTGENPLLVSVRSGAKFSMPGMMDTILNLGLNDQAVEALAKLSNNPRFAYDSYRRLIQMFGDVVLDVPKKKFEHIFDGVKHRTGVKFDYELQPDALKEIIAEYKKLVLAETGKDFPQAPLDQLVQARDAVFRSWQNDRAKTYRRMTRIDDWLGTAVNVQAMVFGNLGENSGTGVGFTRNPATGEHAFFGEYLMNAQGEDVVSGVRTPLSISELERAMPAVYEQLRQITGKMEKHYRDMQDFEFTIQDGKLYMLQTRNGKRTGLAAVRVAIDMVKEGLITQEEAIHRVEPNQLYDFLVPRLVEKGEKIEVLATGLPASPGAAVGQIVFTAEDAVKAHANGTYKVIILVRGETTPEDIAGMEVASGILTSRGGMTSHAAVVTRGMGKCCVAGAGDCTVDEANKELRVKGRTFREGDWLSLDGTTGRVIAGQLKTLPAQPDDPDLVTYMSWVDPVRRLGIYANADIPRDAKNARLFGAEGIGLCRTEHMFFAEDRIEHMQAMILADNEADRRAALLKLLPMQRADFEGLFKAMESLPVVIRTIDPPLHEFLPKREDLLVEISHLVDTDPSSPKLKELRPLLARVQELHESNPMLGLRGCRLGILYPEITEMQARAIFEAAVNVKNAGGDPHVEIMIPLIGSIEEMRNQSAIVRRVAADVFKEKGVTVHFMVGCMIELPRAALTADQIAEEAEFFSFGTNDLTQTTFGISRDDINQFLPAYMKHGIFKQDPFATLDQAGVGQLVKMATAKGRNTRPTLKVGICGEHGGDPESVKFCHRIGLNYVSCSPFRLLTARLAAAQAALEEKQTGPAHTTS
;
A
#
# COMPACT_ATOMS: atom_id res chain seq x y z
N MET A 1 -9.06 -72.39 3.30
CA MET A 1 -10.45 -72.70 2.94
C MET A 1 -11.23 -71.57 3.58
N THR A 2 -11.87 -70.66 2.90
CA THR A 2 -12.49 -70.53 1.60
C THR A 2 -12.43 -69.09 1.18
N GLN A 3 -12.04 -68.85 -0.08
CA GLN A 3 -12.09 -67.55 -0.74
C GLN A 3 -13.57 -67.15 -0.98
N GLY A 4 -13.88 -65.88 -0.69
CA GLY A 4 -15.09 -65.24 -1.09
C GLY A 4 -14.72 -63.99 -1.95
N ALA A 5 -14.87 -64.15 -3.27
CA ALA A 5 -14.69 -63.05 -4.23
C ALA A 5 -15.88 -62.08 -4.12
N VAL A 6 -15.55 -60.77 -4.00
CA VAL A 6 -16.51 -59.70 -4.19
C VAL A 6 -16.19 -59.06 -5.53
N GLU A 7 -17.04 -59.30 -6.51
CA GLU A 7 -17.07 -58.55 -7.77
C GLU A 7 -17.51 -57.12 -7.53
N SER A 8 -16.59 -56.17 -7.75
CA SER A 8 -16.92 -54.73 -7.81
C SER A 8 -17.31 -54.38 -9.28
N SER A 9 -18.59 -54.15 -9.49
CA SER A 9 -19.12 -53.58 -10.72
C SER A 9 -18.65 -52.10 -10.83
N VAL A 10 -17.64 -51.88 -11.65
CA VAL A 10 -17.26 -50.50 -12.08
C VAL A 10 -18.29 -50.04 -13.11
N ALA A 11 -19.29 -49.30 -12.67
CA ALA A 11 -20.14 -48.54 -13.56
C ALA A 11 -19.29 -47.37 -14.11
N SER A 12 -18.89 -47.44 -15.38
CA SER A 12 -18.32 -46.34 -16.13
C SER A 12 -19.37 -45.21 -16.29
N ALA A 13 -19.31 -44.24 -15.43
CA ALA A 13 -20.00 -42.98 -15.64
C ALA A 13 -19.26 -42.23 -16.78
N THR A 14 -19.76 -42.33 -17.97
CA THR A 14 -19.42 -41.43 -19.08
C THR A 14 -19.91 -40.04 -18.70
N SER A 15 -19.04 -39.24 -18.08
CA SER A 15 -19.25 -37.80 -17.98
C SER A 15 -19.21 -37.26 -19.40
N THR A 16 -20.35 -36.89 -19.94
CA THR A 16 -20.44 -36.02 -21.12
C THR A 16 -19.90 -34.64 -20.70
N SER A 17 -18.59 -34.47 -20.79
CA SER A 17 -17.99 -33.14 -20.69
C SER A 17 -18.54 -32.29 -21.81
N THR A 18 -19.28 -31.24 -21.49
CA THR A 18 -19.60 -30.18 -22.45
C THR A 18 -18.28 -29.77 -23.10
N PRO A 19 -18.17 -29.67 -24.45
CA PRO A 19 -16.94 -29.26 -25.09
C PRO A 19 -16.51 -27.90 -24.53
N THR A 20 -15.23 -27.79 -24.18
CA THR A 20 -14.66 -26.52 -23.61
C THR A 20 -14.71 -25.49 -24.71
N GLN A 21 -15.47 -24.41 -24.53
CA GLN A 21 -15.49 -23.27 -25.44
C GLN A 21 -14.23 -22.42 -25.22
N TYR A 22 -13.40 -22.26 -26.25
CA TYR A 22 -12.17 -21.47 -26.18
C TYR A 22 -12.33 -20.03 -26.64
N VAL A 23 -13.30 -19.71 -27.50
CA VAL A 23 -13.47 -18.40 -28.11
C VAL A 23 -14.85 -17.83 -27.83
N TYR A 24 -14.89 -16.61 -27.35
CA TYR A 24 -16.10 -15.88 -26.94
C TYR A 24 -16.25 -14.63 -27.79
N PHE A 25 -17.31 -14.55 -28.56
CA PHE A 25 -17.60 -13.41 -29.44
C PHE A 25 -18.32 -12.28 -28.70
N PHE A 26 -18.06 -11.02 -29.12
CA PHE A 26 -18.80 -9.84 -28.71
C PHE A 26 -19.00 -8.91 -29.90
N GLY A 27 -20.21 -8.38 -30.06
CA GLY A 27 -20.58 -7.49 -31.15
C GLY A 27 -22.04 -7.60 -31.54
N GLY A 28 -22.56 -6.64 -32.30
CA GLY A 28 -23.97 -6.62 -32.70
C GLY A 28 -24.97 -6.48 -31.54
N GLY A 29 -24.53 -5.94 -30.40
CA GLY A 29 -25.37 -5.75 -29.22
C GLY A 29 -25.48 -6.96 -28.27
N ALA A 30 -24.74 -8.05 -28.52
CA ALA A 30 -24.70 -9.23 -27.67
C ALA A 30 -23.28 -9.79 -27.54
N ALA A 31 -22.99 -10.45 -26.42
CA ALA A 31 -21.73 -11.15 -26.20
C ALA A 31 -21.95 -12.54 -25.61
N ASP A 32 -21.08 -13.49 -26.01
CA ASP A 32 -21.11 -14.86 -25.50
C ASP A 32 -20.62 -14.97 -24.05
N GLY A 33 -19.95 -13.92 -23.52
CA GLY A 33 -19.46 -13.81 -22.15
C GLY A 33 -20.07 -12.64 -21.39
N ASN A 34 -19.58 -12.40 -20.14
CA ASN A 34 -20.01 -11.30 -19.30
C ASN A 34 -18.91 -10.83 -18.33
N GLY A 35 -19.13 -9.74 -17.58
CA GLY A 35 -18.19 -9.10 -16.67
C GLY A 35 -17.72 -9.97 -15.48
N LYS A 36 -18.45 -11.03 -15.14
CA LYS A 36 -18.07 -11.95 -14.04
C LYS A 36 -17.04 -12.99 -14.48
N MET A 37 -16.82 -13.16 -15.76
CA MET A 37 -15.95 -14.20 -16.34
C MET A 37 -14.47 -13.75 -16.43
N LYS A 38 -13.98 -12.96 -15.48
CA LYS A 38 -12.59 -12.46 -15.52
C LYS A 38 -11.52 -13.55 -15.45
N ASP A 39 -11.84 -14.69 -14.85
CA ASP A 39 -10.92 -15.85 -14.79
C ASP A 39 -10.75 -16.52 -16.16
N VAL A 40 -11.77 -16.46 -17.01
CA VAL A 40 -11.83 -17.05 -18.34
C VAL A 40 -11.41 -16.06 -19.42
N LEU A 41 -12.02 -14.86 -19.42
CA LEU A 41 -11.85 -13.86 -20.48
C LEU A 41 -10.78 -12.81 -20.17
N GLY A 42 -10.18 -12.87 -18.96
CA GLY A 42 -9.36 -11.80 -18.45
C GLY A 42 -10.15 -10.51 -18.18
N GLY A 43 -9.49 -9.50 -17.64
CA GLY A 43 -10.15 -8.22 -17.31
C GLY A 43 -10.69 -7.46 -18.53
N LYS A 44 -9.90 -7.43 -19.63
CA LYS A 44 -10.31 -6.72 -20.86
C LYS A 44 -11.44 -7.44 -21.58
N GLY A 45 -11.32 -8.75 -21.81
CA GLY A 45 -12.35 -9.53 -22.51
C GLY A 45 -13.69 -9.53 -21.78
N ALA A 46 -13.68 -9.73 -20.47
CA ALA A 46 -14.87 -9.61 -19.63
C ALA A 46 -15.49 -8.18 -19.70
N GLY A 47 -14.66 -7.13 -19.69
CA GLY A 47 -15.12 -5.75 -19.85
C GLY A 47 -15.75 -5.48 -21.22
N LEU A 48 -15.15 -5.97 -22.30
CA LEU A 48 -15.68 -5.83 -23.66
C LEU A 48 -17.04 -6.54 -23.81
N ALA A 49 -17.15 -7.77 -23.29
CA ALA A 49 -18.40 -8.51 -23.27
C ALA A 49 -19.48 -7.78 -22.47
N GLU A 50 -19.15 -7.30 -21.28
CA GLU A 50 -20.09 -6.58 -20.42
C GLU A 50 -20.57 -5.28 -21.05
N MET A 51 -19.67 -4.47 -21.60
CA MET A 51 -20.02 -3.23 -22.31
C MET A 51 -20.94 -3.50 -23.50
N THR A 52 -20.69 -4.58 -24.27
CA THR A 52 -21.52 -4.98 -25.40
C THR A 52 -22.92 -5.37 -24.93
N ASN A 53 -23.03 -6.17 -23.87
CA ASN A 53 -24.31 -6.59 -23.28
C ASN A 53 -25.09 -5.40 -22.66
N ALA A 54 -24.36 -4.38 -22.16
CA ALA A 54 -24.96 -3.12 -21.69
C ALA A 54 -25.41 -2.19 -22.83
N GLY A 55 -25.26 -2.59 -24.10
CA GLY A 55 -25.66 -1.83 -25.28
C GLY A 55 -24.78 -0.61 -25.55
N LEU A 56 -23.52 -0.63 -25.13
CA LEU A 56 -22.55 0.40 -25.45
C LEU A 56 -21.95 0.18 -26.86
N PRO A 57 -21.51 1.22 -27.57
CA PRO A 57 -20.96 1.14 -28.90
C PRO A 57 -19.51 0.59 -28.85
N VAL A 58 -19.39 -0.72 -28.73
CA VAL A 58 -18.10 -1.43 -28.70
C VAL A 58 -17.76 -1.92 -30.10
N PRO A 59 -16.55 -1.71 -30.64
CA PRO A 59 -16.11 -2.37 -31.87
C PRO A 59 -16.19 -3.89 -31.68
N PRO A 60 -16.80 -4.64 -32.62
CA PRO A 60 -16.96 -6.09 -32.45
C PRO A 60 -15.64 -6.85 -32.49
N GLY A 61 -15.64 -8.04 -31.93
CA GLY A 61 -14.48 -8.91 -31.88
C GLY A 61 -14.75 -10.20 -31.12
N PHE A 62 -13.66 -10.85 -30.70
CA PHE A 62 -13.74 -12.07 -29.90
C PHE A 62 -12.56 -12.18 -28.94
N THR A 63 -12.75 -12.92 -27.87
CA THR A 63 -11.75 -13.19 -26.84
C THR A 63 -11.40 -14.68 -26.83
N ILE A 64 -10.13 -15.01 -26.99
CA ILE A 64 -9.59 -16.35 -26.77
C ILE A 64 -9.23 -16.46 -25.28
N GLN A 65 -9.78 -17.48 -24.61
CA GLN A 65 -9.72 -17.58 -23.15
C GLN A 65 -8.33 -17.90 -22.58
N THR A 66 -8.19 -17.73 -21.28
CA THR A 66 -6.93 -17.94 -20.53
C THR A 66 -6.43 -19.39 -20.57
N GLU A 67 -7.32 -20.41 -20.68
CA GLU A 67 -6.88 -21.81 -20.78
C GLU A 67 -6.07 -22.06 -22.07
N ALA A 68 -6.42 -21.40 -23.18
CA ALA A 68 -5.63 -21.49 -24.41
C ALA A 68 -4.18 -21.02 -24.19
N CYS A 69 -3.96 -20.00 -23.35
CA CYS A 69 -2.60 -19.58 -22.96
C CYS A 69 -1.90 -20.66 -22.11
N ARG A 70 -2.63 -21.27 -21.19
CA ARG A 70 -2.07 -22.37 -20.37
C ARG A 70 -1.68 -23.58 -21.20
N GLU A 71 -2.47 -23.94 -22.19
CA GLU A 71 -2.14 -24.99 -23.16
C GLU A 71 -0.89 -24.62 -23.97
N TYR A 72 -0.83 -23.38 -24.48
CA TYR A 72 0.35 -22.90 -25.21
C TYR A 72 1.63 -23.01 -24.35
N MET A 73 1.55 -22.64 -23.07
CA MET A 73 2.69 -22.75 -22.15
C MET A 73 3.12 -24.21 -21.87
N ARG A 74 2.20 -25.19 -22.00
CA ARG A 74 2.50 -26.64 -21.90
C ARG A 74 3.09 -27.21 -23.18
N GLY A 75 3.20 -26.41 -24.23
CA GLY A 75 3.86 -26.80 -25.49
C GLY A 75 2.94 -27.24 -26.63
N ALA A 76 1.61 -27.13 -26.48
CA ALA A 76 0.67 -27.44 -27.54
C ALA A 76 -0.58 -26.58 -27.47
N VAL A 77 -0.95 -25.93 -28.57
CA VAL A 77 -2.28 -25.29 -28.73
C VAL A 77 -3.19 -26.32 -29.39
N SER A 78 -4.31 -26.64 -28.78
CA SER A 78 -5.23 -27.62 -29.33
C SER A 78 -5.78 -27.12 -30.68
N PRO A 79 -5.98 -28.02 -31.69
CA PRO A 79 -6.54 -27.67 -33.01
C PRO A 79 -7.88 -26.95 -32.92
N GLU A 80 -8.69 -27.27 -31.90
CA GLU A 80 -10.01 -26.71 -31.64
C GLU A 80 -9.93 -25.18 -31.43
N ILE A 81 -8.88 -24.68 -30.81
CA ILE A 81 -8.66 -23.23 -30.63
C ILE A 81 -8.58 -22.53 -31.99
N ASN A 82 -7.87 -23.12 -32.96
CA ASN A 82 -7.79 -22.55 -34.31
C ASN A 82 -9.15 -22.61 -35.03
N VAL A 83 -9.88 -23.72 -34.92
CA VAL A 83 -11.20 -23.89 -35.53
C VAL A 83 -12.17 -22.82 -34.99
N GLU A 84 -12.27 -22.69 -33.67
CA GLU A 84 -13.13 -21.68 -33.06
C GLU A 84 -12.69 -20.24 -33.37
N MET A 85 -11.38 -19.97 -33.39
CA MET A 85 -10.83 -18.67 -33.75
C MET A 85 -11.18 -18.24 -35.17
N PHE A 86 -11.06 -19.16 -36.14
CA PHE A 86 -11.42 -18.87 -37.52
C PHE A 86 -12.94 -18.72 -37.72
N ALA A 87 -13.74 -19.52 -37.04
CA ALA A 87 -15.20 -19.37 -37.05
C ALA A 87 -15.64 -18.03 -36.45
N ALA A 88 -14.98 -17.59 -35.37
CA ALA A 88 -15.24 -16.28 -34.77
C ALA A 88 -14.79 -15.14 -35.71
N LEU A 89 -13.69 -15.31 -36.42
CA LEU A 89 -13.24 -14.33 -37.43
C LEU A 89 -14.26 -14.24 -38.59
N GLU A 90 -14.75 -15.34 -39.14
CA GLU A 90 -15.81 -15.35 -40.16
C GLU A 90 -17.08 -14.61 -39.67
N ARG A 91 -17.47 -14.83 -38.40
CA ARG A 91 -18.59 -14.10 -37.79
C ARG A 91 -18.32 -12.59 -37.72
N LEU A 92 -17.08 -12.22 -37.38
CA LEU A 92 -16.65 -10.80 -37.32
C LEU A 92 -16.69 -10.19 -38.72
N GLU A 93 -16.14 -10.86 -39.72
CA GLU A 93 -16.13 -10.44 -41.14
C GLU A 93 -17.57 -10.27 -41.67
N ALA A 94 -18.45 -11.19 -41.39
CA ALA A 94 -19.87 -11.11 -41.78
C ALA A 94 -20.58 -9.94 -41.13
N LEU A 95 -20.32 -9.69 -39.84
CA LEU A 95 -20.92 -8.55 -39.08
C LEU A 95 -20.44 -7.21 -39.64
N GLN A 96 -19.17 -7.11 -40.01
CA GLN A 96 -18.56 -5.87 -40.53
C GLN A 96 -18.78 -5.68 -42.03
N GLY A 97 -19.16 -6.74 -42.77
CA GLY A 97 -19.23 -6.74 -44.23
C GLY A 97 -17.84 -6.56 -44.90
N GLN A 98 -16.79 -6.99 -44.23
CA GLN A 98 -15.38 -6.81 -44.60
C GLN A 98 -14.63 -8.15 -44.52
N LYS A 99 -13.48 -8.26 -45.16
CA LYS A 99 -12.58 -9.42 -45.05
C LYS A 99 -11.23 -9.01 -44.48
N LEU A 100 -10.65 -9.86 -43.61
CA LEU A 100 -9.38 -9.55 -42.95
C LEU A 100 -8.28 -9.34 -43.99
N GLY A 101 -7.74 -8.11 -44.04
CA GLY A 101 -6.62 -7.73 -44.88
C GLY A 101 -6.81 -7.89 -46.40
N THR A 102 -8.05 -7.96 -46.87
CA THR A 102 -8.36 -8.19 -48.29
C THR A 102 -9.57 -7.36 -48.73
N GLY A 103 -9.70 -7.15 -50.06
CA GLY A 103 -10.81 -6.39 -50.64
C GLY A 103 -10.57 -4.86 -50.68
N GLU A 104 -11.56 -4.16 -51.23
CA GLU A 104 -11.49 -2.67 -51.35
C GLU A 104 -11.64 -1.95 -50.00
N ASN A 105 -12.30 -2.62 -49.02
CA ASN A 105 -12.46 -2.13 -47.64
C ASN A 105 -11.99 -3.24 -46.68
N PRO A 106 -10.66 -3.35 -46.43
CA PRO A 106 -10.11 -4.44 -45.66
C PRO A 106 -10.47 -4.31 -44.18
N LEU A 107 -10.92 -5.42 -43.55
CA LEU A 107 -10.99 -5.48 -42.09
C LEU A 107 -9.58 -5.49 -41.50
N LEU A 108 -9.36 -4.63 -40.55
CA LEU A 108 -8.14 -4.64 -39.73
C LEU A 108 -8.54 -4.91 -38.27
N VAL A 109 -7.68 -5.61 -37.54
CA VAL A 109 -7.93 -5.94 -36.14
C VAL A 109 -6.75 -5.56 -35.23
N SER A 110 -7.05 -5.32 -33.97
CA SER A 110 -6.05 -5.28 -32.91
C SER A 110 -6.01 -6.64 -32.19
N VAL A 111 -4.82 -7.08 -31.79
CA VAL A 111 -4.60 -8.28 -30.98
C VAL A 111 -3.97 -7.88 -29.67
N ARG A 112 -4.69 -7.99 -28.57
CA ARG A 112 -4.33 -7.43 -27.28
C ARG A 112 -4.38 -8.48 -26.18
N SER A 113 -3.43 -8.44 -25.24
CA SER A 113 -3.46 -9.23 -24.02
C SER A 113 -4.61 -8.82 -23.10
N GLY A 114 -5.17 -9.79 -22.37
CA GLY A 114 -6.26 -9.60 -21.43
C GLY A 114 -6.07 -10.43 -20.16
N ALA A 115 -5.08 -10.14 -19.32
CA ALA A 115 -4.91 -10.83 -18.05
C ALA A 115 -6.05 -10.47 -17.06
N LYS A 116 -6.31 -11.34 -16.08
CA LYS A 116 -7.31 -11.13 -15.02
C LYS A 116 -7.07 -9.81 -14.27
N PHE A 117 -5.79 -9.51 -13.98
CA PHE A 117 -5.34 -8.30 -13.33
C PHE A 117 -4.69 -7.35 -14.34
N SER A 118 -4.89 -6.05 -14.16
CA SER A 118 -4.26 -5.04 -15.02
C SER A 118 -2.75 -5.02 -14.78
N MET A 119 -1.98 -5.16 -15.85
CA MET A 119 -0.52 -5.15 -15.85
C MET A 119 -0.02 -4.11 -16.89
N PRO A 120 -0.09 -2.79 -16.59
CA PRO A 120 0.17 -1.72 -17.55
C PRO A 120 1.59 -1.79 -18.12
N GLY A 121 1.72 -1.81 -19.46
CA GLY A 121 3.02 -1.84 -20.14
C GLY A 121 3.80 -3.17 -20.05
N MET A 122 3.26 -4.18 -19.33
CA MET A 122 3.98 -5.45 -19.12
C MET A 122 3.77 -6.47 -20.24
N MET A 123 2.68 -6.36 -20.98
CA MET A 123 2.29 -7.30 -22.01
C MET A 123 2.08 -6.62 -23.36
N ASP A 124 2.20 -7.39 -24.41
CA ASP A 124 2.29 -6.88 -25.76
C ASP A 124 0.90 -6.68 -26.42
N THR A 125 0.88 -5.78 -27.39
CA THR A 125 -0.28 -5.41 -28.21
C THR A 125 0.18 -5.28 -29.65
N ILE A 126 -0.62 -5.80 -30.60
CA ILE A 126 -0.39 -5.62 -32.03
C ILE A 126 -1.62 -4.90 -32.61
N LEU A 127 -1.40 -3.76 -33.25
CA LEU A 127 -2.42 -2.95 -33.90
C LEU A 127 -2.32 -3.07 -35.41
N ASN A 128 -3.40 -2.73 -36.13
CA ASN A 128 -3.47 -2.70 -37.59
C ASN A 128 -3.19 -4.03 -38.28
N LEU A 129 -3.38 -5.14 -37.57
CA LEU A 129 -3.18 -6.48 -38.10
C LEU A 129 -4.14 -6.74 -39.25
N GLY A 130 -3.64 -7.34 -40.32
CA GLY A 130 -4.31 -7.49 -41.59
C GLY A 130 -3.72 -6.63 -42.69
N LEU A 131 -2.99 -5.53 -42.34
CA LEU A 131 -2.28 -4.74 -43.36
C LEU A 131 -1.19 -5.58 -44.03
N ASN A 132 -1.18 -5.47 -45.36
CA ASN A 132 -0.20 -6.02 -46.27
C ASN A 132 -0.04 -5.07 -47.44
N ASP A 133 0.74 -5.43 -48.45
CA ASP A 133 1.03 -4.55 -49.57
C ASP A 133 -0.19 -4.19 -50.46
N GLN A 134 -1.22 -5.04 -50.46
CA GLN A 134 -2.47 -4.78 -51.18
C GLN A 134 -3.47 -4.00 -50.28
N ALA A 135 -3.60 -4.40 -49.02
CA ALA A 135 -4.52 -3.78 -48.10
C ALA A 135 -4.18 -2.31 -47.79
N VAL A 136 -2.88 -1.95 -47.77
CA VAL A 136 -2.47 -0.56 -47.56
C VAL A 136 -2.90 0.36 -48.73
N GLU A 137 -2.84 -0.12 -49.96
CA GLU A 137 -3.29 0.62 -51.11
C GLU A 137 -4.83 0.82 -51.12
N ALA A 138 -5.55 -0.25 -50.76
CA ALA A 138 -7.00 -0.19 -50.58
C ALA A 138 -7.38 0.83 -49.49
N LEU A 139 -6.72 0.77 -48.33
CA LEU A 139 -6.94 1.69 -47.22
C LEU A 139 -6.61 3.17 -47.61
N ALA A 140 -5.53 3.39 -48.36
CA ALA A 140 -5.14 4.71 -48.85
C ALA A 140 -6.22 5.33 -49.75
N LYS A 141 -6.80 4.52 -50.65
CA LYS A 141 -7.91 4.97 -51.51
C LYS A 141 -9.19 5.23 -50.71
N LEU A 142 -9.57 4.27 -49.82
CA LEU A 142 -10.80 4.36 -49.04
C LEU A 142 -10.81 5.60 -48.11
N SER A 143 -9.71 5.84 -47.46
CA SER A 143 -9.56 6.95 -46.49
C SER A 143 -9.32 8.31 -47.16
N ASN A 144 -9.01 8.31 -48.46
CA ASN A 144 -8.46 9.48 -49.19
C ASN A 144 -7.29 10.14 -48.41
N ASN A 145 -6.57 9.33 -47.63
CA ASN A 145 -5.44 9.77 -46.79
C ASN A 145 -4.28 8.78 -46.87
N PRO A 146 -3.46 8.85 -47.92
CA PRO A 146 -2.32 7.93 -48.09
C PRO A 146 -1.34 7.96 -46.90
N ARG A 147 -1.13 9.16 -46.34
CA ARG A 147 -0.26 9.30 -45.16
C ARG A 147 -0.75 8.40 -43.99
N PHE A 148 -2.02 8.44 -43.69
CA PHE A 148 -2.63 7.61 -42.64
C PHE A 148 -2.43 6.12 -42.92
N ALA A 149 -2.70 5.67 -44.14
CA ALA A 149 -2.59 4.26 -44.50
C ALA A 149 -1.13 3.76 -44.37
N TYR A 150 -0.16 4.48 -44.92
CA TYR A 150 1.25 4.08 -44.86
C TYR A 150 1.85 4.19 -43.44
N ASP A 151 1.44 5.18 -42.64
CA ASP A 151 1.87 5.24 -41.23
C ASP A 151 1.30 4.06 -40.43
N SER A 152 0.05 3.68 -40.67
CA SER A 152 -0.57 2.49 -40.02
C SER A 152 0.17 1.21 -40.41
N TYR A 153 0.62 1.07 -41.66
CA TYR A 153 1.40 -0.08 -42.10
C TYR A 153 2.81 -0.11 -41.54
N ARG A 154 3.48 1.06 -41.55
CA ARG A 154 4.78 1.21 -40.89
C ARG A 154 4.71 0.82 -39.40
N ARG A 155 3.67 1.28 -38.66
CA ARG A 155 3.46 0.94 -37.25
C ARG A 155 3.22 -0.55 -37.05
N LEU A 156 2.43 -1.21 -37.95
CA LEU A 156 2.26 -2.65 -37.89
C LEU A 156 3.59 -3.39 -38.07
N ILE A 157 4.39 -3.06 -39.11
CA ILE A 157 5.67 -3.75 -39.37
C ILE A 157 6.61 -3.61 -38.18
N GLN A 158 6.69 -2.41 -37.57
CA GLN A 158 7.51 -2.18 -36.39
C GLN A 158 7.03 -2.99 -35.17
N MET A 159 5.73 -2.94 -34.85
CA MET A 159 5.18 -3.67 -33.70
C MET A 159 5.25 -5.18 -33.90
N PHE A 160 4.92 -5.65 -35.09
CA PHE A 160 4.97 -7.07 -35.42
C PHE A 160 6.42 -7.58 -35.42
N GLY A 161 7.33 -6.78 -35.98
CA GLY A 161 8.76 -7.09 -35.97
C GLY A 161 9.34 -7.23 -34.57
N ASP A 162 9.01 -6.28 -33.66
CA ASP A 162 9.48 -6.28 -32.28
C ASP A 162 8.81 -7.38 -31.44
N VAL A 163 7.49 -7.46 -31.48
CA VAL A 163 6.70 -8.32 -30.57
C VAL A 163 6.61 -9.77 -31.06
N VAL A 164 6.46 -9.99 -32.36
CA VAL A 164 6.19 -11.31 -32.93
C VAL A 164 7.46 -11.98 -33.43
N LEU A 165 8.31 -11.21 -34.10
CA LEU A 165 9.51 -11.71 -34.76
C LEU A 165 10.80 -11.50 -33.96
N ASP A 166 10.71 -10.93 -32.75
CA ASP A 166 11.81 -10.67 -31.79
C ASP A 166 12.95 -9.82 -32.39
N VAL A 167 12.65 -8.91 -33.34
CA VAL A 167 13.61 -7.95 -33.91
C VAL A 167 13.68 -6.72 -33.01
N PRO A 168 14.86 -6.35 -32.45
CA PRO A 168 14.96 -5.27 -31.46
C PRO A 168 14.38 -3.93 -31.95
N LYS A 169 13.45 -3.35 -31.22
CA LYS A 169 12.76 -2.08 -31.49
C LYS A 169 13.72 -0.95 -31.90
N LYS A 170 14.87 -0.85 -31.23
CA LYS A 170 15.91 0.16 -31.51
C LYS A 170 16.41 0.15 -32.96
N LYS A 171 16.41 -0.99 -33.66
CA LYS A 171 16.81 -1.07 -35.06
C LYS A 171 15.79 -0.41 -35.98
N PHE A 172 14.51 -0.56 -35.69
CA PHE A 172 13.42 0.15 -36.37
C PHE A 172 13.50 1.67 -36.11
N GLU A 173 13.67 2.06 -34.86
CA GLU A 173 13.80 3.45 -34.44
C GLU A 173 14.98 4.15 -35.16
N HIS A 174 16.11 3.47 -35.26
CA HIS A 174 17.27 4.00 -35.97
C HIS A 174 16.97 4.34 -37.46
N ILE A 175 16.26 3.44 -38.18
CA ILE A 175 15.83 3.68 -39.55
C ILE A 175 14.86 4.86 -39.59
N PHE A 176 13.88 4.88 -38.70
CA PHE A 176 12.85 5.92 -38.59
C PHE A 176 13.46 7.30 -38.38
N ASP A 177 14.34 7.43 -37.40
CA ASP A 177 15.03 8.67 -37.07
C ASP A 177 15.96 9.12 -38.20
N GLY A 178 16.61 8.17 -38.90
CA GLY A 178 17.43 8.45 -40.04
C GLY A 178 16.64 9.11 -41.20
N VAL A 179 15.42 8.65 -41.49
CA VAL A 179 14.54 9.25 -42.48
C VAL A 179 14.02 10.61 -42.02
N LYS A 180 13.59 10.74 -40.76
CA LYS A 180 13.16 12.03 -40.16
C LYS A 180 14.26 13.08 -40.28
N HIS A 181 15.49 12.72 -39.95
CA HIS A 181 16.63 13.63 -40.05
C HIS A 181 16.89 14.08 -41.51
N ARG A 182 16.82 13.16 -42.49
CA ARG A 182 17.01 13.48 -43.90
C ARG A 182 15.90 14.37 -44.46
N THR A 183 14.66 14.16 -44.02
CA THR A 183 13.50 14.95 -44.46
C THR A 183 13.36 16.28 -43.73
N GLY A 184 14.11 16.48 -42.66
CA GLY A 184 14.10 17.71 -41.85
C GLY A 184 12.82 17.90 -41.01
N VAL A 185 12.00 16.85 -40.82
CA VAL A 185 10.78 16.92 -40.03
C VAL A 185 11.06 16.67 -38.55
N LYS A 186 10.34 17.38 -37.69
CA LYS A 186 10.50 17.26 -36.23
C LYS A 186 9.56 16.19 -35.63
N PHE A 187 8.34 16.14 -36.16
CA PHE A 187 7.30 15.26 -35.61
C PHE A 187 6.90 14.18 -36.62
N ASP A 188 6.48 13.02 -36.12
CA ASP A 188 6.10 11.85 -36.93
C ASP A 188 4.94 12.14 -37.87
N TYR A 189 3.99 12.98 -37.44
CA TYR A 189 2.82 13.35 -38.24
C TYR A 189 3.14 14.29 -39.40
N GLU A 190 4.37 14.80 -39.50
CA GLU A 190 4.83 15.67 -40.62
C GLU A 190 5.38 14.85 -41.79
N LEU A 191 5.68 13.55 -41.56
CA LEU A 191 6.21 12.67 -42.62
C LEU A 191 5.20 12.50 -43.77
N GLN A 192 5.67 12.73 -44.99
CA GLN A 192 4.84 12.58 -46.18
C GLN A 192 4.79 11.11 -46.65
N PRO A 193 3.79 10.73 -47.47
CA PRO A 193 3.58 9.33 -47.89
C PRO A 193 4.82 8.67 -48.51
N ASP A 194 5.60 9.38 -49.28
CA ASP A 194 6.80 8.83 -49.94
C ASP A 194 7.91 8.47 -48.95
N ALA A 195 8.11 9.32 -47.92
CA ALA A 195 9.04 8.98 -46.82
C ALA A 195 8.56 7.76 -45.99
N LEU A 196 7.25 7.62 -45.79
CA LEU A 196 6.68 6.46 -45.11
C LEU A 196 6.84 5.19 -45.93
N LYS A 197 6.69 5.24 -47.27
CA LYS A 197 6.98 4.11 -48.18
C LYS A 197 8.45 3.70 -48.12
N GLU A 198 9.36 4.66 -48.08
CA GLU A 198 10.79 4.40 -47.90
C GLU A 198 11.06 3.66 -46.58
N ILE A 199 10.48 4.14 -45.45
CA ILE A 199 10.62 3.50 -44.15
C ILE A 199 10.08 2.07 -44.16
N ILE A 200 8.90 1.84 -44.74
CA ILE A 200 8.30 0.51 -44.89
C ILE A 200 9.23 -0.45 -45.67
N ALA A 201 9.83 0.03 -46.77
CA ALA A 201 10.76 -0.78 -47.55
C ALA A 201 12.02 -1.16 -46.74
N GLU A 202 12.60 -0.21 -46.01
CA GLU A 202 13.76 -0.48 -45.13
C GLU A 202 13.39 -1.37 -43.94
N TYR A 203 12.20 -1.24 -43.35
CA TYR A 203 11.72 -2.12 -42.28
C TYR A 203 11.58 -3.56 -42.76
N LYS A 204 11.05 -3.79 -43.96
CA LYS A 204 10.98 -5.14 -44.56
C LYS A 204 12.34 -5.76 -44.81
N LYS A 205 13.31 -4.97 -45.31
CA LYS A 205 14.70 -5.40 -45.44
C LYS A 205 15.32 -5.78 -44.09
N LEU A 206 15.05 -4.96 -43.04
CA LEU A 206 15.50 -5.27 -41.69
C LEU A 206 14.94 -6.58 -41.19
N VAL A 207 13.62 -6.81 -41.36
CA VAL A 207 12.96 -8.05 -40.95
C VAL A 207 13.58 -9.25 -41.67
N LEU A 208 13.78 -9.16 -42.99
CA LEU A 208 14.42 -10.24 -43.76
C LEU A 208 15.86 -10.51 -43.29
N ALA A 209 16.64 -9.46 -43.05
CA ALA A 209 18.02 -9.57 -42.59
C ALA A 209 18.16 -10.23 -41.20
N GLU A 210 17.24 -9.91 -40.29
CA GLU A 210 17.28 -10.42 -38.91
C GLU A 210 16.66 -11.80 -38.75
N THR A 211 15.61 -12.11 -39.53
CA THR A 211 14.83 -13.36 -39.36
C THR A 211 15.09 -14.40 -40.48
N GLY A 212 15.67 -14.00 -41.58
CA GLY A 212 15.80 -14.84 -42.76
C GLY A 212 14.48 -15.08 -43.52
N LYS A 213 13.40 -14.36 -43.17
CA LYS A 213 12.06 -14.49 -43.75
C LYS A 213 11.47 -13.13 -44.07
N ASP A 214 10.71 -13.05 -45.16
CA ASP A 214 9.96 -11.84 -45.48
C ASP A 214 8.89 -11.53 -44.44
N PHE A 215 8.51 -10.24 -44.31
CA PHE A 215 7.36 -9.86 -43.50
C PHE A 215 6.09 -10.55 -44.01
N PRO A 216 5.32 -11.25 -43.14
CA PRO A 216 4.19 -12.06 -43.55
C PRO A 216 3.09 -11.22 -44.18
N GLN A 217 2.70 -11.60 -45.42
CA GLN A 217 1.66 -10.92 -46.20
C GLN A 217 0.29 -11.56 -46.06
N ALA A 218 0.21 -12.82 -45.63
CA ALA A 218 -1.06 -13.53 -45.40
C ALA A 218 -1.68 -13.10 -44.07
N PRO A 219 -2.89 -12.50 -44.05
CA PRO A 219 -3.49 -11.98 -42.81
C PRO A 219 -3.80 -13.04 -41.77
N LEU A 220 -4.13 -14.25 -42.19
CA LEU A 220 -4.39 -15.38 -41.27
C LEU A 220 -3.10 -15.84 -40.56
N ASP A 221 -1.96 -15.85 -41.28
CA ASP A 221 -0.67 -16.16 -40.66
C ASP A 221 -0.26 -15.07 -39.64
N GLN A 222 -0.51 -13.79 -39.98
CA GLN A 222 -0.30 -12.69 -39.04
C GLN A 222 -1.13 -12.88 -37.75
N LEU A 223 -2.40 -13.27 -37.87
CA LEU A 223 -3.31 -13.46 -36.72
C LEU A 223 -2.84 -14.60 -35.81
N VAL A 224 -2.47 -15.76 -36.37
CA VAL A 224 -1.97 -16.91 -35.61
C VAL A 224 -0.67 -16.54 -34.88
N GLN A 225 0.29 -15.93 -35.59
CA GLN A 225 1.57 -15.54 -34.99
C GLN A 225 1.39 -14.45 -33.92
N ALA A 226 0.50 -13.49 -34.12
CA ALA A 226 0.21 -12.44 -33.14
C ALA A 226 -0.46 -13.02 -31.86
N ARG A 227 -1.40 -13.97 -32.01
CA ARG A 227 -1.98 -14.68 -30.87
C ARG A 227 -0.90 -15.38 -30.04
N ASP A 228 -0.04 -16.13 -30.70
CA ASP A 228 1.02 -16.91 -30.06
C ASP A 228 2.04 -15.96 -29.36
N ALA A 229 2.37 -14.83 -29.99
CA ALA A 229 3.23 -13.81 -29.38
C ALA A 229 2.60 -13.20 -28.12
N VAL A 230 1.29 -12.92 -28.12
CA VAL A 230 0.60 -12.44 -26.90
C VAL A 230 0.61 -13.50 -25.80
N PHE A 231 0.43 -14.79 -26.10
CA PHE A 231 0.57 -15.86 -25.11
C PHE A 231 2.01 -15.91 -24.56
N ARG A 232 3.01 -15.84 -25.45
CA ARG A 232 4.43 -15.83 -25.08
C ARG A 232 4.77 -14.63 -24.18
N SER A 233 4.15 -13.47 -24.39
CA SER A 233 4.40 -12.25 -23.61
C SER A 233 4.08 -12.41 -22.11
N TRP A 234 3.23 -13.37 -21.72
CA TRP A 234 3.00 -13.74 -20.33
C TRP A 234 4.28 -14.20 -19.63
N GLN A 235 5.23 -14.77 -20.37
CA GLN A 235 6.50 -15.28 -19.86
C GLN A 235 7.67 -14.30 -19.97
N ASN A 236 7.45 -13.08 -20.48
CA ASN A 236 8.48 -12.05 -20.55
C ASN A 236 8.96 -11.65 -19.13
N ASP A 237 10.25 -11.34 -19.00
CA ASP A 237 10.86 -11.03 -17.69
C ASP A 237 10.20 -9.84 -16.99
N ARG A 238 9.80 -8.79 -17.73
CA ARG A 238 9.03 -7.67 -17.19
C ARG A 238 7.69 -8.11 -16.62
N ALA A 239 6.96 -9.00 -17.31
CA ALA A 239 5.68 -9.54 -16.86
C ALA A 239 5.84 -10.45 -15.63
N LYS A 240 6.86 -11.33 -15.61
CA LYS A 240 7.21 -12.16 -14.45
C LYS A 240 7.58 -11.30 -13.24
N THR A 241 8.42 -10.28 -13.45
CA THR A 241 8.84 -9.38 -12.38
C THR A 241 7.64 -8.62 -11.80
N TYR A 242 6.76 -8.08 -12.66
CA TYR A 242 5.55 -7.39 -12.22
C TYR A 242 4.62 -8.33 -11.43
N ARG A 243 4.35 -9.54 -11.94
CA ARG A 243 3.50 -10.53 -11.24
C ARG A 243 4.06 -10.89 -9.88
N ARG A 244 5.39 -11.09 -9.78
CA ARG A 244 6.06 -11.33 -8.51
C ARG A 244 5.88 -10.17 -7.54
N MET A 245 6.06 -8.93 -7.99
CA MET A 245 5.88 -7.73 -7.17
C MET A 245 4.43 -7.52 -6.72
N THR A 246 3.47 -7.85 -7.59
CA THR A 246 2.04 -7.65 -7.32
C THR A 246 1.32 -8.91 -6.85
N ARG A 247 2.05 -10.02 -6.64
CA ARG A 247 1.54 -11.31 -6.15
C ARG A 247 0.45 -11.92 -7.02
N ILE A 248 0.61 -11.82 -8.33
CA ILE A 248 -0.24 -12.47 -9.32
C ILE A 248 0.34 -13.84 -9.65
N ASP A 249 -0.47 -14.89 -9.54
CA ASP A 249 -0.04 -16.26 -9.80
C ASP A 249 0.35 -16.48 -11.26
N ASP A 250 1.50 -17.11 -11.49
CA ASP A 250 2.04 -17.38 -12.81
C ASP A 250 1.16 -18.32 -13.65
N TRP A 251 0.39 -19.20 -13.01
CA TRP A 251 -0.45 -20.18 -13.70
C TRP A 251 -1.74 -19.57 -14.31
N LEU A 252 -2.13 -18.35 -13.96
CA LEU A 252 -3.36 -17.72 -14.43
C LEU A 252 -3.41 -17.57 -15.96
N GLY A 253 -2.28 -17.30 -16.60
CA GLY A 253 -2.23 -17.02 -18.04
C GLY A 253 -2.88 -15.70 -18.43
N THR A 254 -2.96 -15.45 -19.74
CA THR A 254 -3.62 -14.29 -20.33
C THR A 254 -4.63 -14.73 -21.40
N ALA A 255 -5.74 -14.02 -21.49
CA ALA A 255 -6.61 -14.09 -22.66
C ALA A 255 -6.04 -13.24 -23.81
N VAL A 256 -6.49 -13.50 -25.04
CA VAL A 256 -6.19 -12.70 -26.22
C VAL A 256 -7.48 -12.09 -26.76
N ASN A 257 -7.51 -10.78 -26.90
CA ASN A 257 -8.65 -10.05 -27.45
C ASN A 257 -8.33 -9.65 -28.89
N VAL A 258 -9.11 -10.14 -29.83
CA VAL A 258 -9.09 -9.77 -31.26
C VAL A 258 -10.29 -8.88 -31.52
N GLN A 259 -10.04 -7.63 -31.90
CA GLN A 259 -11.10 -6.62 -32.00
C GLN A 259 -10.94 -5.80 -33.28
N ALA A 260 -12.03 -5.51 -33.97
CA ALA A 260 -12.04 -4.64 -35.15
C ALA A 260 -11.41 -3.29 -34.81
N MET A 261 -10.50 -2.82 -35.67
CA MET A 261 -9.87 -1.51 -35.51
C MET A 261 -10.89 -0.39 -35.75
N VAL A 262 -10.75 0.66 -34.93
CA VAL A 262 -11.35 1.96 -35.14
C VAL A 262 -10.23 3.01 -35.08
N PHE A 263 -10.28 4.03 -35.94
CA PHE A 263 -9.16 4.91 -36.20
C PHE A 263 -9.44 6.35 -35.76
N GLY A 264 -8.84 6.75 -34.64
CA GLY A 264 -8.85 8.13 -34.17
C GLY A 264 -7.95 9.07 -35.00
N ASN A 265 -7.11 8.53 -35.86
CA ASN A 265 -6.20 9.27 -36.74
C ASN A 265 -6.61 9.23 -38.21
N LEU A 266 -7.87 8.96 -38.50
CA LEU A 266 -8.39 8.90 -39.89
C LEU A 266 -8.45 10.29 -40.55
N GLY A 267 -8.68 11.34 -39.76
CA GLY A 267 -8.77 12.72 -40.22
C GLY A 267 -9.29 13.65 -39.13
N GLU A 268 -9.66 14.87 -39.53
CA GLU A 268 -10.05 15.93 -38.61
C GLU A 268 -11.36 15.67 -37.81
N ASN A 269 -12.23 14.78 -38.30
CA ASN A 269 -13.45 14.34 -37.58
C ASN A 269 -13.23 13.10 -36.72
N SER A 270 -11.97 12.73 -36.50
CA SER A 270 -11.58 11.54 -35.74
C SER A 270 -10.66 11.94 -34.60
N GLY A 271 -10.73 11.19 -33.49
CA GLY A 271 -9.95 11.45 -32.31
C GLY A 271 -9.99 10.27 -31.33
N THR A 272 -9.23 10.38 -30.29
CA THR A 272 -9.23 9.36 -29.21
C THR A 272 -9.05 10.03 -27.86
N GLY A 273 -9.51 9.39 -26.80
CA GLY A 273 -9.41 9.97 -25.47
C GLY A 273 -9.60 8.96 -24.36
N VAL A 274 -9.30 9.45 -23.17
CA VAL A 274 -9.48 8.73 -21.91
C VAL A 274 -10.25 9.62 -20.94
N GLY A 275 -11.05 9.02 -20.08
CA GLY A 275 -11.81 9.81 -19.14
C GLY A 275 -12.30 8.99 -17.93
N PHE A 276 -12.82 9.74 -16.97
CA PHE A 276 -13.47 9.22 -15.78
C PHE A 276 -14.89 9.78 -15.70
N THR A 277 -15.80 8.98 -15.23
CA THR A 277 -17.21 9.42 -15.08
C THR A 277 -17.37 10.45 -13.95
N ARG A 278 -16.42 10.49 -13.00
CA ARG A 278 -16.28 11.51 -11.94
C ARG A 278 -14.81 11.90 -11.79
N ASN A 279 -14.55 13.05 -11.19
CA ASN A 279 -13.18 13.49 -10.95
C ASN A 279 -12.46 12.52 -9.99
N PRO A 280 -11.39 11.83 -10.41
CA PRO A 280 -10.71 10.82 -9.59
C PRO A 280 -9.91 11.40 -8.41
N ALA A 281 -9.65 12.71 -8.41
CA ALA A 281 -8.93 13.40 -7.34
C ALA A 281 -9.88 13.95 -6.26
N THR A 282 -11.07 14.46 -6.66
CA THR A 282 -12.00 15.15 -5.76
C THR A 282 -13.31 14.40 -5.51
N GLY A 283 -13.62 13.39 -6.32
CA GLY A 283 -14.92 12.68 -6.29
C GLY A 283 -16.09 13.45 -6.88
N GLU A 284 -15.88 14.68 -7.32
CA GLU A 284 -16.93 15.54 -7.89
C GLU A 284 -17.56 14.88 -9.12
N HIS A 285 -18.89 14.93 -9.22
CA HIS A 285 -19.66 14.42 -10.37
C HIS A 285 -19.49 15.38 -11.56
N ALA A 286 -18.25 15.57 -11.98
CA ALA A 286 -17.84 16.35 -13.13
C ALA A 286 -17.11 15.44 -14.11
N PHE A 287 -17.43 15.61 -15.39
CA PHE A 287 -16.82 14.85 -16.47
C PHE A 287 -15.34 15.21 -16.59
N PHE A 288 -14.48 14.25 -16.37
CA PHE A 288 -13.04 14.44 -16.28
C PHE A 288 -12.33 13.57 -17.31
N GLY A 289 -11.43 14.15 -18.11
CA GLY A 289 -10.68 13.39 -19.10
C GLY A 289 -9.94 14.26 -20.09
N GLU A 290 -9.24 13.58 -21.01
CA GLU A 290 -8.40 14.19 -22.01
C GLU A 290 -8.62 13.51 -23.36
N TYR A 291 -8.47 14.28 -24.45
CA TYR A 291 -8.58 13.75 -25.81
C TYR A 291 -7.61 14.42 -26.77
N LEU A 292 -7.33 13.76 -27.87
CA LEU A 292 -6.57 14.28 -29.00
C LEU A 292 -7.35 14.05 -30.29
N MET A 293 -7.46 15.09 -31.11
CA MET A 293 -7.96 14.95 -32.49
C MET A 293 -6.86 14.43 -33.38
N ASN A 294 -7.25 13.66 -34.39
CA ASN A 294 -6.38 13.04 -35.38
C ASN A 294 -5.20 12.30 -34.75
N ALA A 295 -5.51 11.38 -33.82
CA ALA A 295 -4.54 10.66 -32.98
C ALA A 295 -4.97 9.22 -32.70
N GLN A 296 -4.00 8.34 -32.45
CA GLN A 296 -4.25 7.00 -31.91
C GLN A 296 -4.17 7.00 -30.38
N GLY A 297 -4.74 5.96 -29.71
CA GLY A 297 -4.77 5.86 -28.27
C GLY A 297 -3.41 5.99 -27.57
N GLU A 298 -2.34 5.48 -28.19
CA GLU A 298 -0.98 5.61 -27.69
C GLU A 298 -0.48 7.07 -27.63
N ASP A 299 -0.96 7.91 -28.55
CA ASP A 299 -0.53 9.30 -28.65
C ASP A 299 -1.01 10.15 -27.46
N VAL A 300 -2.15 9.79 -26.84
CA VAL A 300 -2.71 10.47 -25.65
C VAL A 300 -1.81 10.28 -24.43
N VAL A 301 -1.21 9.11 -24.28
CA VAL A 301 -0.42 8.75 -23.08
C VAL A 301 1.08 8.89 -23.30
N SER A 302 1.54 9.06 -24.54
CA SER A 302 2.97 9.14 -24.90
C SER A 302 3.66 10.44 -24.47
N GLY A 303 2.89 11.50 -24.19
CA GLY A 303 3.41 12.84 -23.87
C GLY A 303 4.04 13.60 -25.06
N VAL A 304 3.97 13.05 -26.27
CA VAL A 304 4.49 13.72 -27.50
C VAL A 304 3.63 14.91 -27.92
N ARG A 305 2.32 14.79 -27.73
CA ARG A 305 1.34 15.85 -27.98
C ARG A 305 0.63 16.20 -26.68
N THR A 306 0.31 17.47 -26.47
CA THR A 306 -0.49 17.91 -25.30
C THR A 306 -1.97 17.62 -25.55
N PRO A 307 -2.61 16.75 -24.76
CA PRO A 307 -4.04 16.50 -24.87
C PRO A 307 -4.88 17.71 -24.48
N LEU A 308 -6.07 17.79 -25.04
CA LEU A 308 -7.10 18.77 -24.71
C LEU A 308 -8.01 18.22 -23.62
N SER A 309 -8.57 19.12 -22.80
CA SER A 309 -9.57 18.71 -21.80
C SER A 309 -10.83 18.18 -22.48
N ILE A 310 -11.40 17.10 -21.96
CA ILE A 310 -12.64 16.50 -22.51
C ILE A 310 -13.82 17.52 -22.55
N SER A 311 -13.79 18.55 -21.70
CA SER A 311 -14.78 19.63 -21.73
C SER A 311 -14.71 20.48 -23.02
N GLU A 312 -13.57 20.54 -23.68
CA GLU A 312 -13.41 21.25 -24.95
C GLU A 312 -14.04 20.48 -26.12
N LEU A 313 -14.25 19.16 -25.97
CA LEU A 313 -14.97 18.34 -26.95
C LEU A 313 -16.42 18.81 -27.15
N GLU A 314 -17.03 19.42 -26.12
CA GLU A 314 -18.35 20.03 -26.23
C GLU A 314 -18.44 21.08 -27.34
N ARG A 315 -17.36 21.86 -27.53
CA ARG A 315 -17.29 22.87 -28.58
C ARG A 315 -16.84 22.28 -29.91
N ALA A 316 -15.88 21.34 -29.87
CA ALA A 316 -15.34 20.75 -31.09
C ALA A 316 -16.32 19.77 -31.76
N MET A 317 -17.02 18.94 -31.00
CA MET A 317 -17.94 17.90 -31.49
C MET A 317 -19.14 17.74 -30.53
N PRO A 318 -20.11 18.68 -30.51
CA PRO A 318 -21.21 18.70 -29.53
C PRO A 318 -22.04 17.42 -29.48
N ALA A 319 -22.33 16.81 -30.63
CA ALA A 319 -23.14 15.59 -30.73
C ALA A 319 -22.40 14.39 -30.10
N VAL A 320 -21.09 14.27 -30.32
CA VAL A 320 -20.23 13.22 -29.75
C VAL A 320 -20.09 13.40 -28.24
N TYR A 321 -19.93 14.64 -27.78
CA TYR A 321 -19.83 14.95 -26.36
C TYR A 321 -21.11 14.57 -25.62
N GLU A 322 -22.29 14.92 -26.17
CA GLU A 322 -23.56 14.55 -25.56
C GLU A 322 -23.78 13.02 -25.57
N GLN A 323 -23.41 12.33 -26.65
CA GLN A 323 -23.45 10.86 -26.71
C GLN A 323 -22.53 10.25 -25.64
N LEU A 324 -21.33 10.81 -25.45
CA LEU A 324 -20.37 10.34 -24.46
C LEU A 324 -20.92 10.54 -23.04
N ARG A 325 -21.56 11.67 -22.74
CA ARG A 325 -22.24 11.90 -21.45
C ARG A 325 -23.35 10.90 -21.17
N GLN A 326 -24.17 10.59 -22.15
CA GLN A 326 -25.23 9.59 -22.01
C GLN A 326 -24.66 8.20 -21.75
N ILE A 327 -23.57 7.82 -22.45
CA ILE A 327 -22.87 6.54 -22.26
C ILE A 327 -22.30 6.46 -20.85
N THR A 328 -21.59 7.48 -20.38
CA THR A 328 -20.98 7.49 -19.05
C THR A 328 -22.02 7.42 -17.93
N GLY A 329 -23.15 8.09 -18.08
CA GLY A 329 -24.28 7.96 -17.16
C GLY A 329 -24.90 6.55 -17.13
N LYS A 330 -24.97 5.87 -18.28
CA LYS A 330 -25.37 4.46 -18.35
C LYS A 330 -24.35 3.55 -17.68
N MET A 331 -23.05 3.82 -17.89
CA MET A 331 -21.96 3.03 -17.29
C MET A 331 -22.00 3.11 -15.77
N GLU A 332 -22.11 4.28 -15.14
CA GLU A 332 -22.20 4.41 -13.69
C GLU A 332 -23.39 3.64 -13.11
N LYS A 333 -24.56 3.74 -13.74
CA LYS A 333 -25.77 3.00 -13.31
C LYS A 333 -25.60 1.49 -13.45
N HIS A 334 -24.98 1.03 -14.55
CA HIS A 334 -24.77 -0.38 -14.80
C HIS A 334 -23.75 -1.00 -13.86
N TYR A 335 -22.56 -0.37 -13.73
CA TYR A 335 -21.48 -0.86 -12.86
C TYR A 335 -21.67 -0.47 -11.40
N ARG A 336 -22.59 0.46 -11.14
CA ARG A 336 -22.88 1.00 -9.80
C ARG A 336 -21.63 1.59 -9.12
N ASP A 337 -20.63 2.02 -9.92
CA ASP A 337 -19.38 2.63 -9.47
C ASP A 337 -18.83 3.57 -10.54
N MET A 338 -17.97 4.53 -10.12
CA MET A 338 -17.31 5.39 -11.09
C MET A 338 -16.39 4.56 -11.99
N GLN A 339 -16.38 4.94 -13.27
CA GLN A 339 -15.62 4.21 -14.28
C GLN A 339 -14.50 5.08 -14.86
N ASP A 340 -13.39 4.45 -15.15
CA ASP A 340 -12.31 4.87 -16.03
C ASP A 340 -12.60 4.26 -17.40
N PHE A 341 -12.56 5.03 -18.48
CA PHE A 341 -12.89 4.54 -19.82
C PHE A 341 -11.97 5.11 -20.89
N GLU A 342 -11.85 4.34 -21.96
CA GLU A 342 -11.13 4.71 -23.18
C GLU A 342 -12.12 4.74 -24.35
N PHE A 343 -12.02 5.75 -25.20
CA PHE A 343 -12.90 5.92 -26.36
C PHE A 343 -12.14 6.36 -27.61
N THR A 344 -12.72 6.09 -28.76
CA THR A 344 -12.25 6.56 -30.06
C THR A 344 -13.43 7.11 -30.85
N ILE A 345 -13.19 8.21 -31.52
CA ILE A 345 -14.10 8.83 -32.47
C ILE A 345 -13.55 8.56 -33.84
N GLN A 346 -14.30 7.89 -34.69
CA GLN A 346 -13.94 7.67 -36.10
C GLN A 346 -15.02 8.31 -36.97
N ASP A 347 -14.63 9.34 -37.73
CA ASP A 347 -15.50 10.10 -38.63
C ASP A 347 -16.83 10.49 -37.96
N GLY A 348 -16.74 11.13 -36.78
CA GLY A 348 -17.86 11.60 -35.98
C GLY A 348 -18.62 10.50 -35.22
N LYS A 349 -18.26 9.22 -35.34
CA LYS A 349 -18.93 8.11 -34.65
C LYS A 349 -18.11 7.67 -33.44
N LEU A 350 -18.76 7.59 -32.28
CA LEU A 350 -18.11 7.24 -31.01
C LEU A 350 -18.08 5.74 -30.77
N TYR A 351 -16.94 5.25 -30.27
CA TYR A 351 -16.73 3.86 -29.85
C TYR A 351 -16.08 3.80 -28.47
N MET A 352 -16.55 2.86 -27.63
CA MET A 352 -15.96 2.57 -26.34
C MET A 352 -14.98 1.41 -26.48
N LEU A 353 -13.72 1.60 -26.06
CA LEU A 353 -12.67 0.58 -26.22
C LEU A 353 -12.43 -0.22 -24.94
N GLN A 354 -12.58 0.40 -23.79
CA GLN A 354 -12.32 -0.23 -22.50
C GLN A 354 -13.07 0.53 -21.40
N THR A 355 -13.47 -0.20 -20.35
CA THR A 355 -13.89 0.37 -19.08
C THR A 355 -13.33 -0.45 -17.93
N ARG A 356 -13.12 0.20 -16.78
CA ARG A 356 -12.71 -0.40 -15.51
C ARG A 356 -13.13 0.49 -14.36
N ASN A 357 -13.16 -0.07 -13.14
CA ASN A 357 -13.41 0.73 -11.95
C ASN A 357 -12.33 1.82 -11.83
N GLY A 358 -12.75 3.05 -11.69
CA GLY A 358 -11.88 4.22 -11.65
C GLY A 358 -11.01 4.22 -10.40
N LYS A 359 -9.68 4.20 -10.59
CA LYS A 359 -8.74 4.46 -9.50
C LYS A 359 -8.91 5.90 -9.04
N ARG A 360 -8.91 6.10 -7.71
CA ARG A 360 -9.25 7.39 -7.10
C ARG A 360 -8.52 7.59 -5.77
N THR A 361 -8.37 8.84 -5.37
CA THR A 361 -7.84 9.21 -4.05
C THR A 361 -8.80 8.81 -2.94
N GLY A 362 -8.35 8.80 -1.68
CA GLY A 362 -9.20 8.50 -0.54
C GLY A 362 -10.36 9.50 -0.38
N LEU A 363 -10.12 10.81 -0.61
CA LEU A 363 -11.19 11.80 -0.61
C LEU A 363 -12.25 11.49 -1.67
N ALA A 364 -11.80 11.23 -2.89
CA ALA A 364 -12.71 10.90 -3.98
C ALA A 364 -13.48 9.60 -3.68
N ALA A 365 -12.84 8.60 -3.05
CA ALA A 365 -13.48 7.34 -2.69
C ALA A 365 -14.63 7.55 -1.71
N VAL A 366 -14.39 8.32 -0.65
CA VAL A 366 -15.40 8.65 0.36
C VAL A 366 -16.55 9.48 -0.25
N ARG A 367 -16.24 10.55 -0.97
CA ARG A 367 -17.25 11.40 -1.61
C ARG A 367 -18.09 10.65 -2.62
N VAL A 368 -17.48 9.87 -3.50
CA VAL A 368 -18.19 9.05 -4.49
C VAL A 368 -19.11 8.04 -3.80
N ALA A 369 -18.64 7.39 -2.72
CA ALA A 369 -19.45 6.44 -1.96
C ALA A 369 -20.70 7.13 -1.35
N ILE A 370 -20.53 8.33 -0.78
CA ILE A 370 -21.63 9.12 -0.20
C ILE A 370 -22.62 9.54 -1.29
N ASP A 371 -22.13 10.10 -2.39
CA ASP A 371 -22.99 10.60 -3.46
C ASP A 371 -23.79 9.45 -4.10
N MET A 372 -23.15 8.29 -4.31
CA MET A 372 -23.86 7.12 -4.85
C MET A 372 -24.92 6.55 -3.90
N VAL A 373 -24.74 6.65 -2.58
CA VAL A 373 -25.80 6.33 -1.61
C VAL A 373 -26.94 7.33 -1.71
N LYS A 374 -26.65 8.64 -1.78
CA LYS A 374 -27.67 9.69 -1.95
C LYS A 374 -28.44 9.54 -3.26
N GLU A 375 -27.77 9.12 -4.33
CA GLU A 375 -28.36 8.85 -5.65
C GLU A 375 -29.15 7.52 -5.68
N GLY A 376 -29.13 6.72 -4.61
CA GLY A 376 -29.80 5.43 -4.53
C GLY A 376 -29.19 4.33 -5.38
N LEU A 377 -27.94 4.51 -5.83
CA LEU A 377 -27.22 3.51 -6.64
C LEU A 377 -26.65 2.38 -5.79
N ILE A 378 -26.26 2.66 -4.55
CA ILE A 378 -25.68 1.68 -3.61
C ILE A 378 -26.25 1.87 -2.21
N THR A 379 -26.15 0.85 -1.38
CA THR A 379 -26.48 0.92 0.05
C THR A 379 -25.30 1.47 0.87
N GLN A 380 -25.55 1.87 2.11
CA GLN A 380 -24.47 2.25 3.04
C GLN A 380 -23.50 1.09 3.31
N GLU A 381 -23.98 -0.14 3.43
CA GLU A 381 -23.13 -1.32 3.60
C GLU A 381 -22.23 -1.56 2.39
N GLU A 382 -22.76 -1.41 1.17
CA GLU A 382 -21.94 -1.46 -0.06
C GLU A 382 -20.92 -0.32 -0.12
N ALA A 383 -21.28 0.88 0.32
CA ALA A 383 -20.37 2.03 0.41
C ALA A 383 -19.20 1.75 1.37
N ILE A 384 -19.47 1.14 2.55
CA ILE A 384 -18.44 0.74 3.51
C ILE A 384 -17.46 -0.28 2.90
N HIS A 385 -17.95 -1.23 2.09
CA HIS A 385 -17.08 -2.22 1.43
C HIS A 385 -16.22 -1.64 0.30
N ARG A 386 -16.65 -0.55 -0.35
CA ARG A 386 -15.97 -0.01 -1.55
C ARG A 386 -14.75 0.84 -1.26
N VAL A 387 -14.71 1.49 -0.11
CA VAL A 387 -13.55 2.28 0.29
C VAL A 387 -12.52 1.35 0.90
N GLU A 388 -11.31 1.38 0.37
CA GLU A 388 -10.19 0.63 0.95
C GLU A 388 -9.74 1.30 2.25
N PRO A 389 -9.57 0.57 3.35
CA PRO A 389 -9.25 1.17 4.66
C PRO A 389 -8.04 2.09 4.63
N ASN A 390 -6.99 1.73 3.87
CA ASN A 390 -5.78 2.56 3.77
C ASN A 390 -6.00 3.89 3.04
N GLN A 391 -7.05 4.05 2.24
CA GLN A 391 -7.38 5.31 1.58
C GLN A 391 -7.83 6.40 2.56
N LEU A 392 -8.33 6.03 3.75
CA LEU A 392 -8.71 7.01 4.78
C LEU A 392 -7.52 7.76 5.38
N TYR A 393 -6.31 7.26 5.16
CA TYR A 393 -5.08 7.97 5.53
C TYR A 393 -4.96 9.36 4.87
N ASP A 394 -5.51 9.51 3.67
CA ASP A 394 -5.48 10.76 2.91
C ASP A 394 -6.13 11.95 3.66
N PHE A 395 -7.01 11.69 4.63
CA PHE A 395 -7.63 12.72 5.46
C PHE A 395 -6.77 13.17 6.64
N LEU A 396 -5.84 12.34 7.08
CA LEU A 396 -5.06 12.55 8.30
C LEU A 396 -3.67 13.15 8.04
N VAL A 397 -3.25 13.22 6.78
CA VAL A 397 -1.91 13.67 6.41
C VAL A 397 -1.95 14.70 5.29
N PRO A 398 -0.97 15.60 5.22
CA PRO A 398 -0.81 16.50 4.08
C PRO A 398 -0.55 15.70 2.80
N ARG A 399 -0.92 16.25 1.64
CA ARG A 399 -0.75 15.62 0.32
C ARG A 399 -0.14 16.57 -0.69
N LEU A 400 0.61 16.05 -1.67
CA LEU A 400 1.14 16.83 -2.77
C LEU A 400 0.04 17.14 -3.80
N VAL A 401 0.08 18.35 -4.35
CA VAL A 401 -0.74 18.76 -5.50
C VAL A 401 0.08 18.52 -6.76
N GLU A 402 -0.28 17.51 -7.54
CA GLU A 402 0.46 17.12 -8.75
C GLU A 402 -0.08 17.76 -10.03
N LYS A 403 -1.33 18.26 -10.00
CA LYS A 403 -2.00 18.78 -11.19
C LYS A 403 -1.36 20.09 -11.67
N GLY A 404 -0.87 20.08 -12.92
CA GLY A 404 -0.28 21.26 -13.56
C GLY A 404 1.21 21.48 -13.26
N GLU A 405 1.84 20.61 -12.45
CA GLU A 405 3.26 20.67 -12.12
C GLU A 405 4.07 19.64 -12.92
N LYS A 406 5.26 20.01 -13.34
CA LYS A 406 6.20 19.06 -13.94
C LYS A 406 6.91 18.30 -12.81
N ILE A 407 6.50 17.05 -12.58
CA ILE A 407 7.04 16.22 -11.50
C ILE A 407 8.29 15.49 -11.99
N GLU A 408 9.41 15.74 -11.31
CA GLU A 408 10.67 15.02 -11.52
C GLU A 408 10.94 14.12 -10.30
N VAL A 409 10.64 12.83 -10.41
CA VAL A 409 10.95 11.84 -9.37
C VAL A 409 12.42 11.51 -9.41
N LEU A 410 13.15 11.86 -8.35
CA LEU A 410 14.58 11.63 -8.20
C LEU A 410 14.90 10.20 -7.77
N ALA A 411 14.18 9.70 -6.77
CA ALA A 411 14.36 8.37 -6.20
C ALA A 411 13.04 7.82 -5.68
N THR A 412 12.99 6.53 -5.44
CA THR A 412 11.90 5.87 -4.72
C THR A 412 12.50 5.04 -3.59
N GLY A 413 12.06 5.32 -2.37
CA GLY A 413 12.37 4.55 -1.17
C GLY A 413 11.15 3.83 -0.63
N LEU A 414 11.24 3.39 0.62
CA LEU A 414 10.12 2.77 1.32
C LEU A 414 9.15 3.84 1.86
N PRO A 415 7.83 3.67 1.74
CA PRO A 415 6.83 4.56 2.30
C PRO A 415 6.75 4.39 3.82
N ALA A 416 7.77 4.87 4.52
CA ALA A 416 8.00 4.58 5.93
C ALA A 416 7.00 5.27 6.86
N SER A 417 6.64 6.52 6.54
CA SER A 417 5.53 7.22 7.19
C SER A 417 4.80 8.09 6.16
N PRO A 418 3.49 7.95 6.03
CA PRO A 418 2.73 8.58 4.95
C PRO A 418 2.61 10.09 5.10
N GLY A 419 2.05 10.72 4.05
CA GLY A 419 1.87 12.15 3.93
C GLY A 419 2.87 12.80 2.99
N ALA A 420 2.72 14.10 2.82
CA ALA A 420 3.61 14.92 2.02
C ALA A 420 4.41 15.87 2.87
N ALA A 421 5.68 16.02 2.56
CA ALA A 421 6.51 17.06 3.11
C ALA A 421 7.23 17.81 2.00
N VAL A 422 7.28 19.12 2.12
CA VAL A 422 8.00 20.00 1.20
C VAL A 422 8.86 20.91 2.02
N GLY A 423 10.16 20.95 1.77
CA GLY A 423 11.06 21.77 2.59
C GLY A 423 12.47 21.87 2.02
N GLN A 424 13.28 22.62 2.72
CA GLN A 424 14.67 22.84 2.40
C GLN A 424 15.53 21.76 3.09
N ILE A 425 16.52 21.25 2.38
CA ILE A 425 17.40 20.18 2.84
C ILE A 425 18.28 20.65 3.98
N VAL A 426 18.36 19.84 5.04
CA VAL A 426 19.35 19.95 6.10
C VAL A 426 19.90 18.56 6.42
N PHE A 427 21.20 18.44 6.70
CA PHE A 427 21.87 17.14 6.80
C PHE A 427 22.15 16.66 8.22
N THR A 428 22.06 17.52 9.23
CA THR A 428 22.27 17.13 10.62
C THR A 428 21.12 17.59 11.51
N ALA A 429 20.90 16.89 12.61
CA ALA A 429 19.87 17.26 13.59
C ALA A 429 20.15 18.62 14.23
N GLU A 430 21.40 18.88 14.57
CA GLU A 430 21.82 20.19 15.13
C GLU A 430 21.54 21.34 14.19
N ASP A 431 21.88 21.19 12.89
CA ASP A 431 21.65 22.25 11.91
C ASP A 431 20.16 22.47 11.68
N ALA A 432 19.35 21.40 11.72
CA ALA A 432 17.89 21.50 11.62
C ALA A 432 17.31 22.30 12.78
N VAL A 433 17.73 22.02 14.02
CA VAL A 433 17.29 22.77 15.21
C VAL A 433 17.76 24.24 15.14
N LYS A 434 19.02 24.48 14.78
CA LYS A 434 19.55 25.84 14.60
C LYS A 434 18.82 26.61 13.51
N ALA A 435 18.62 26.01 12.35
CA ALA A 435 17.93 26.64 11.23
C ALA A 435 16.48 26.97 11.55
N HIS A 436 15.80 26.09 12.28
CA HIS A 436 14.44 26.33 12.76
C HIS A 436 14.38 27.46 13.77
N ALA A 437 15.25 27.42 14.80
CA ALA A 437 15.28 28.42 15.87
C ALA A 437 15.61 29.83 15.36
N ASN A 438 16.54 29.93 14.41
CA ASN A 438 16.96 31.21 13.82
C ASN A 438 16.05 31.67 12.67
N GLY A 439 15.06 30.88 12.28
CA GLY A 439 14.17 31.18 11.16
C GLY A 439 14.84 31.16 9.78
N THR A 440 16.02 30.52 9.67
CA THR A 440 16.78 30.42 8.40
C THR A 440 15.97 29.66 7.37
N TYR A 441 15.36 28.53 7.77
CA TYR A 441 14.44 27.75 6.97
C TYR A 441 13.11 27.61 7.70
N LYS A 442 12.00 27.94 7.01
CA LYS A 442 10.64 27.82 7.57
C LYS A 442 10.14 26.37 7.59
N VAL A 443 10.54 25.59 6.60
CA VAL A 443 10.17 24.18 6.44
C VAL A 443 11.42 23.39 6.07
N ILE A 444 11.67 22.32 6.77
CA ILE A 444 12.92 21.56 6.71
C ILE A 444 12.63 20.10 6.29
N ILE A 445 13.44 19.58 5.38
CA ILE A 445 13.58 18.13 5.14
C ILE A 445 14.92 17.70 5.73
N LEU A 446 14.87 16.86 6.75
CA LEU A 446 16.09 16.26 7.32
C LEU A 446 16.52 15.07 6.44
N VAL A 447 17.73 15.15 5.89
CA VAL A 447 18.29 14.14 4.97
C VAL A 447 19.49 13.48 5.63
N ARG A 448 19.38 12.19 5.91
CA ARG A 448 20.41 11.41 6.60
C ARG A 448 20.80 10.15 5.82
N GLY A 449 21.98 9.62 6.10
CA GLY A 449 22.32 8.24 5.72
C GLY A 449 21.36 7.26 6.39
N GLU A 450 21.21 7.38 7.70
CA GLU A 450 20.25 6.74 8.59
C GLU A 450 20.06 7.63 9.82
N THR A 451 18.97 7.52 10.56
CA THR A 451 18.75 8.28 11.80
C THR A 451 19.05 7.43 13.02
N THR A 452 19.47 8.11 14.08
CA THR A 452 19.75 7.55 15.39
C THR A 452 18.90 8.28 16.46
N PRO A 453 18.83 7.80 17.71
CA PRO A 453 18.12 8.49 18.78
C PRO A 453 18.55 9.93 19.03
N GLU A 454 19.79 10.26 18.74
CA GLU A 454 20.33 11.62 18.86
C GLU A 454 19.72 12.60 17.82
N ASP A 455 19.14 12.07 16.75
CA ASP A 455 18.52 12.90 15.72
C ASP A 455 17.08 13.37 16.08
N ILE A 456 16.50 12.90 17.19
CA ILE A 456 15.10 13.16 17.56
C ILE A 456 14.76 14.65 17.55
N ALA A 457 15.62 15.52 18.11
CA ALA A 457 15.39 16.96 18.15
C ALA A 457 15.34 17.58 16.73
N GLY A 458 16.19 17.12 15.82
CA GLY A 458 16.17 17.53 14.41
C GLY A 458 14.95 16.96 13.67
N MET A 459 14.55 15.73 13.97
CA MET A 459 13.36 15.11 13.42
C MET A 459 12.08 15.82 13.89
N GLU A 460 12.07 16.33 15.11
CA GLU A 460 10.93 17.07 15.68
C GLU A 460 10.68 18.40 14.95
N VAL A 461 11.71 19.15 14.59
CA VAL A 461 11.57 20.42 13.87
C VAL A 461 11.42 20.23 12.35
N ALA A 462 11.84 19.10 11.80
CA ALA A 462 11.69 18.80 10.37
C ALA A 462 10.22 18.55 9.98
N SER A 463 9.84 18.98 8.79
CA SER A 463 8.53 18.68 8.18
C SER A 463 8.47 17.26 7.58
N GLY A 464 9.63 16.74 7.17
CA GLY A 464 9.76 15.38 6.64
C GLY A 464 11.19 14.87 6.74
N ILE A 465 11.33 13.56 6.69
CA ILE A 465 12.61 12.86 6.85
C ILE A 465 12.85 11.97 5.61
N LEU A 466 14.08 12.05 5.10
CA LEU A 466 14.58 11.19 4.02
C LEU A 466 15.83 10.45 4.52
N THR A 467 15.83 9.13 4.39
CA THR A 467 17.05 8.35 4.64
C THR A 467 17.43 7.50 3.44
N SER A 468 18.74 7.41 3.16
CA SER A 468 19.23 6.53 2.08
C SER A 468 19.28 5.06 2.50
N ARG A 469 19.36 4.77 3.79
CA ARG A 469 19.34 3.43 4.38
C ARG A 469 18.22 3.31 5.41
N GLY A 470 17.89 2.08 5.77
CA GLY A 470 16.86 1.76 6.75
C GLY A 470 15.60 1.15 6.12
N GLY A 471 14.90 0.33 6.89
CA GLY A 471 13.67 -0.36 6.53
C GLY A 471 12.43 0.28 7.15
N MET A 472 11.28 -0.38 6.99
CA MET A 472 9.99 0.03 7.58
C MET A 472 9.98 0.02 9.12
N THR A 473 10.94 -0.66 9.73
CA THR A 473 11.13 -0.78 11.18
C THR A 473 12.35 -0.01 11.70
N SER A 474 13.04 0.74 10.82
CA SER A 474 14.19 1.57 11.22
C SER A 474 13.77 2.68 12.19
N HIS A 475 14.74 3.22 12.92
CA HIS A 475 14.52 4.36 13.83
C HIS A 475 13.79 5.51 13.12
N ALA A 476 14.24 5.91 11.91
CA ALA A 476 13.56 6.91 11.11
C ALA A 476 12.06 6.58 10.89
N ALA A 477 11.75 5.36 10.49
CA ALA A 477 10.40 4.93 10.18
C ALA A 477 9.48 4.91 11.41
N VAL A 478 9.97 4.40 12.53
CA VAL A 478 9.18 4.24 13.76
C VAL A 478 8.93 5.59 14.41
N VAL A 479 9.97 6.38 14.59
CA VAL A 479 9.87 7.69 15.26
C VAL A 479 9.03 8.68 14.46
N THR A 480 9.24 8.78 13.14
CA THR A 480 8.45 9.67 12.30
C THR A 480 6.97 9.29 12.23
N ARG A 481 6.68 7.99 12.25
CA ARG A 481 5.32 7.49 12.33
C ARG A 481 4.65 7.88 13.65
N GLY A 482 5.38 7.79 14.76
CA GLY A 482 4.93 8.28 16.06
C GLY A 482 4.69 9.77 16.08
N MET A 483 5.52 10.55 15.39
CA MET A 483 5.40 12.02 15.29
C MET A 483 4.34 12.47 14.26
N GLY A 484 3.76 11.56 13.46
CA GLY A 484 2.84 11.89 12.38
C GLY A 484 3.48 12.69 11.24
N LYS A 485 4.77 12.50 10.99
CA LYS A 485 5.53 13.21 9.96
C LYS A 485 5.81 12.33 8.75
N CYS A 486 5.91 12.95 7.57
CA CYS A 486 6.25 12.26 6.34
C CYS A 486 7.66 11.66 6.41
N CYS A 487 7.81 10.39 6.00
CA CYS A 487 9.12 9.75 5.92
C CYS A 487 9.25 8.86 4.69
N VAL A 488 10.34 9.05 3.95
CA VAL A 488 10.81 8.14 2.93
C VAL A 488 12.12 7.53 3.42
N ALA A 489 12.13 6.22 3.70
CA ALA A 489 13.30 5.52 4.21
C ALA A 489 13.91 4.59 3.15
N GLY A 490 15.21 4.30 3.27
CA GLY A 490 15.86 3.33 2.39
C GLY A 490 15.85 3.71 0.91
N ALA A 491 15.94 4.99 0.59
CA ALA A 491 16.04 5.48 -0.79
C ALA A 491 17.47 5.25 -1.33
N GLY A 492 17.82 4.00 -1.67
CA GLY A 492 19.16 3.54 -2.01
C GLY A 492 19.79 4.22 -3.24
N ASP A 493 18.98 4.82 -4.12
CA ASP A 493 19.46 5.64 -5.25
C ASP A 493 20.03 6.98 -4.77
N CYS A 494 19.78 7.38 -3.52
CA CYS A 494 20.29 8.59 -2.89
C CYS A 494 21.61 8.32 -2.18
N THR A 495 22.65 9.03 -2.54
CA THR A 495 23.92 9.03 -1.78
C THR A 495 23.97 10.30 -0.95
N VAL A 496 23.95 10.13 0.38
CA VAL A 496 24.02 11.23 1.34
C VAL A 496 25.46 11.38 1.85
N ASP A 497 26.04 12.55 1.65
CA ASP A 497 27.36 12.95 2.15
C ASP A 497 27.15 14.04 3.20
N GLU A 498 27.04 13.61 4.46
CA GLU A 498 26.73 14.50 5.59
C GLU A 498 27.88 15.49 5.88
N ALA A 499 29.13 15.05 5.66
CA ALA A 499 30.31 15.88 5.92
C ALA A 499 30.41 17.05 4.93
N ASN A 500 30.09 16.81 3.66
CA ASN A 500 30.08 17.85 2.61
C ASN A 500 28.70 18.49 2.42
N LYS A 501 27.70 18.04 3.18
CA LYS A 501 26.29 18.53 3.07
C LYS A 501 25.76 18.43 1.65
N GLU A 502 25.89 17.24 1.03
CA GLU A 502 25.45 16.97 -0.32
C GLU A 502 24.57 15.70 -0.40
N LEU A 503 23.49 15.82 -1.16
CA LEU A 503 22.65 14.70 -1.61
C LEU A 503 22.88 14.48 -3.10
N ARG A 504 23.41 13.34 -3.50
CA ARG A 504 23.65 12.97 -4.91
C ARG A 504 22.64 11.91 -5.36
N VAL A 505 21.92 12.20 -6.45
CA VAL A 505 20.92 11.30 -7.02
C VAL A 505 20.76 11.54 -8.51
N LYS A 506 20.73 10.50 -9.33
CA LYS A 506 20.61 10.56 -10.80
C LYS A 506 21.59 11.55 -11.47
N GLY A 507 22.84 11.60 -11.00
CA GLY A 507 23.87 12.50 -11.54
C GLY A 507 23.69 13.98 -11.17
N ARG A 508 22.72 14.32 -10.32
CA ARG A 508 22.52 15.67 -9.76
C ARG A 508 23.02 15.72 -8.32
N THR A 509 23.45 16.89 -7.90
CA THR A 509 23.84 17.19 -6.53
C THR A 509 22.94 18.28 -5.97
N PHE A 510 22.31 17.98 -4.83
CA PHE A 510 21.52 18.93 -4.03
C PHE A 510 22.33 19.28 -2.78
N ARG A 511 22.24 20.52 -2.36
CA ARG A 511 22.97 21.06 -1.19
C ARG A 511 22.00 21.53 -0.11
N GLU A 512 22.55 21.84 1.04
CA GLU A 512 21.80 22.46 2.13
C GLU A 512 21.07 23.71 1.65
N GLY A 513 19.77 23.80 1.95
CA GLY A 513 18.89 24.87 1.49
C GLY A 513 18.15 24.63 0.16
N ASP A 514 18.55 23.64 -0.63
CA ASP A 514 17.80 23.25 -1.83
C ASP A 514 16.43 22.65 -1.47
N TRP A 515 15.45 22.81 -2.36
CA TRP A 515 14.09 22.32 -2.13
C TRP A 515 13.90 20.89 -2.57
N LEU A 516 13.27 20.09 -1.69
CA LEU A 516 12.74 18.77 -1.99
C LEU A 516 11.28 18.67 -1.59
N SER A 517 10.58 17.78 -2.28
CA SER A 517 9.24 17.32 -1.91
C SER A 517 9.28 15.81 -1.70
N LEU A 518 8.73 15.35 -0.58
CA LEU A 518 8.62 13.93 -0.23
C LEU A 518 7.16 13.51 -0.28
N ASP A 519 6.90 12.38 -0.89
CA ASP A 519 5.63 11.67 -0.81
C ASP A 519 5.85 10.37 0.00
N GLY A 520 5.63 10.46 1.29
CA GLY A 520 5.78 9.33 2.21
C GLY A 520 4.70 8.24 2.02
N THR A 521 3.61 8.54 1.31
CA THR A 521 2.56 7.56 0.99
C THR A 521 3.01 6.61 -0.11
N THR A 522 3.76 7.12 -1.10
CA THR A 522 4.26 6.33 -2.25
C THR A 522 5.76 6.07 -2.20
N GLY A 523 6.49 6.68 -1.26
CA GLY A 523 7.95 6.56 -1.13
C GLY A 523 8.73 7.40 -2.14
N ARG A 524 8.13 8.39 -2.81
CA ARG A 524 8.78 9.19 -3.85
C ARG A 524 9.56 10.37 -3.26
N VAL A 525 10.77 10.57 -3.77
CA VAL A 525 11.61 11.75 -3.57
C VAL A 525 11.54 12.60 -4.85
N ILE A 526 11.10 13.83 -4.76
CA ILE A 526 10.77 14.68 -5.90
C ILE A 526 11.57 15.97 -5.83
N ALA A 527 12.12 16.40 -6.97
CA ALA A 527 12.87 17.64 -7.07
C ALA A 527 11.98 18.89 -6.91
N GLY A 528 12.47 19.88 -6.15
CA GLY A 528 11.84 21.19 -6.05
C GLY A 528 10.69 21.29 -5.04
N GLN A 529 10.01 22.43 -5.06
CA GLN A 529 8.96 22.83 -4.14
C GLN A 529 7.58 22.63 -4.78
N LEU A 530 6.89 21.54 -4.43
CA LEU A 530 5.49 21.32 -4.82
C LEU A 530 4.53 21.97 -3.82
N LYS A 531 3.29 22.20 -4.24
CA LYS A 531 2.21 22.62 -3.34
C LYS A 531 1.71 21.45 -2.52
N THR A 532 1.27 21.71 -1.29
CA THR A 532 0.64 20.73 -0.40
C THR A 532 -0.79 21.15 -0.06
N LEU A 533 -1.66 20.16 0.12
CA LEU A 533 -2.97 20.31 0.79
C LEU A 533 -2.82 19.82 2.24
N PRO A 534 -3.33 20.55 3.23
CA PRO A 534 -3.26 20.12 4.64
C PRO A 534 -4.14 18.89 4.91
N ALA A 535 -3.90 18.23 6.03
CA ALA A 535 -4.79 17.21 6.57
C ALA A 535 -6.18 17.78 6.88
N GLN A 536 -7.23 16.99 6.68
CA GLN A 536 -8.64 17.38 6.84
C GLN A 536 -9.40 16.31 7.67
N PRO A 537 -9.06 16.14 8.95
CA PRO A 537 -9.69 15.12 9.79
C PRO A 537 -11.16 15.41 10.14
N ASP A 538 -11.58 16.66 9.98
CA ASP A 538 -12.93 17.18 10.21
C ASP A 538 -13.74 17.39 8.91
N ASP A 539 -13.28 16.81 7.81
CA ASP A 539 -13.98 16.86 6.52
C ASP A 539 -15.44 16.35 6.67
N PRO A 540 -16.45 17.11 6.23
CA PRO A 540 -17.87 16.74 6.39
C PRO A 540 -18.24 15.41 5.75
N ASP A 541 -17.63 15.05 4.63
CA ASP A 541 -17.87 13.78 3.96
C ASP A 541 -17.25 12.64 4.77
N LEU A 542 -16.04 12.83 5.33
CA LEU A 542 -15.45 11.85 6.25
C LEU A 542 -16.33 11.63 7.47
N VAL A 543 -16.78 12.69 8.14
CA VAL A 543 -17.67 12.62 9.31
C VAL A 543 -18.95 11.85 8.97
N THR A 544 -19.58 12.18 7.83
CA THR A 544 -20.79 11.49 7.35
C THR A 544 -20.51 10.01 7.12
N TYR A 545 -19.44 9.69 6.41
CA TYR A 545 -19.05 8.31 6.11
C TYR A 545 -18.77 7.50 7.39
N MET A 546 -18.01 8.07 8.33
CA MET A 546 -17.69 7.41 9.59
C MET A 546 -18.92 7.20 10.48
N SER A 547 -19.96 8.04 10.36
CA SER A 547 -21.23 7.81 11.05
C SER A 547 -21.98 6.55 10.58
N TRP A 548 -21.68 6.05 9.37
CA TRP A 548 -22.19 4.75 8.89
C TRP A 548 -21.29 3.58 9.33
N VAL A 549 -19.98 3.82 9.43
CA VAL A 549 -18.97 2.81 9.78
C VAL A 549 -19.09 2.38 11.24
N ASP A 550 -19.17 3.33 12.18
CA ASP A 550 -19.10 3.03 13.61
C ASP A 550 -20.24 2.15 14.16
N PRO A 551 -21.49 2.32 13.78
CA PRO A 551 -22.58 1.46 14.27
C PRO A 551 -22.49 -0.01 13.83
N VAL A 552 -21.73 -0.29 12.79
CA VAL A 552 -21.61 -1.63 12.21
C VAL A 552 -20.56 -2.47 12.94
N ARG A 553 -19.46 -1.85 13.38
CA ARG A 553 -18.35 -2.58 14.02
C ARG A 553 -18.68 -3.06 15.43
N ARG A 554 -18.17 -4.22 15.80
CA ARG A 554 -18.22 -4.77 17.17
C ARG A 554 -16.90 -4.48 17.91
N LEU A 555 -15.78 -4.51 17.18
CA LEU A 555 -14.44 -4.36 17.73
C LEU A 555 -14.20 -2.91 18.17
N GLY A 556 -13.77 -2.69 19.40
CA GLY A 556 -13.36 -1.39 19.93
C GLY A 556 -12.03 -0.94 19.27
N ILE A 557 -11.89 0.36 19.02
CA ILE A 557 -10.67 0.91 18.40
C ILE A 557 -10.02 1.87 19.38
N TYR A 558 -8.85 1.49 19.88
CA TYR A 558 -8.05 2.23 20.85
C TYR A 558 -6.80 2.79 20.20
N ALA A 559 -6.18 3.76 20.85
CA ALA A 559 -4.93 4.35 20.40
C ALA A 559 -3.73 3.96 21.27
N ASN A 560 -2.55 3.93 20.67
CA ASN A 560 -1.28 3.97 21.37
C ASN A 560 -0.91 5.45 21.55
N ALA A 561 -0.86 5.94 22.81
CA ALA A 561 -0.53 7.33 23.11
C ALA A 561 0.12 7.43 24.49
N ASP A 562 1.26 8.13 24.53
CA ASP A 562 2.12 8.21 25.70
C ASP A 562 2.09 9.60 26.35
N ILE A 563 1.59 10.62 25.64
CA ILE A 563 1.50 12.01 26.08
C ILE A 563 0.08 12.59 25.86
N PRO A 564 -0.33 13.61 26.65
CA PRO A 564 -1.68 14.20 26.58
C PRO A 564 -2.06 14.76 25.21
N ARG A 565 -1.08 15.30 24.45
CA ARG A 565 -1.30 15.81 23.09
C ARG A 565 -1.77 14.69 22.14
N ASP A 566 -1.10 13.57 22.18
CA ASP A 566 -1.40 12.44 21.29
C ASP A 566 -2.71 11.75 21.69
N ALA A 567 -3.03 11.73 22.99
CA ALA A 567 -4.32 11.28 23.50
C ALA A 567 -5.49 12.15 23.00
N LYS A 568 -5.32 13.48 22.99
CA LYS A 568 -6.31 14.42 22.42
C LYS A 568 -6.51 14.20 20.93
N ASN A 569 -5.42 14.03 20.17
CA ASN A 569 -5.49 13.73 18.74
C ASN A 569 -6.18 12.38 18.50
N ALA A 570 -5.87 11.37 19.30
CA ALA A 570 -6.52 10.08 19.23
C ALA A 570 -8.04 10.18 19.42
N ARG A 571 -8.50 10.98 20.39
CA ARG A 571 -9.94 11.24 20.59
C ARG A 571 -10.56 11.95 19.37
N LEU A 572 -9.89 12.95 18.82
CA LEU A 572 -10.35 13.64 17.62
C LEU A 572 -10.57 12.67 16.45
N PHE A 573 -9.71 11.65 16.34
CA PHE A 573 -9.81 10.62 15.30
C PHE A 573 -10.74 9.45 15.69
N GLY A 574 -11.43 9.55 16.82
CA GLY A 574 -12.47 8.61 17.27
C GLY A 574 -11.95 7.42 18.05
N ALA A 575 -10.83 7.53 18.76
CA ALA A 575 -10.39 6.50 19.69
C ALA A 575 -11.34 6.34 20.85
N GLU A 576 -11.60 5.10 21.25
CA GLU A 576 -12.48 4.70 22.35
C GLU A 576 -11.71 4.37 23.64
N GLY A 577 -10.40 4.59 23.64
CA GLY A 577 -9.50 4.38 24.76
C GLY A 577 -8.04 4.51 24.34
N ILE A 578 -7.14 4.44 25.33
CA ILE A 578 -5.71 4.18 25.10
C ILE A 578 -5.47 2.70 25.41
N GLY A 579 -5.03 1.93 24.42
CA GLY A 579 -4.72 0.51 24.59
C GLY A 579 -3.24 0.23 24.90
N LEU A 580 -2.38 1.25 24.75
CA LEU A 580 -1.00 1.21 25.20
C LEU A 580 -0.50 2.62 25.49
N CYS A 581 -0.15 2.86 26.73
CA CYS A 581 0.72 3.96 27.16
C CYS A 581 2.04 3.37 27.61
N ARG A 582 3.14 3.73 26.91
CA ARG A 582 4.51 3.28 27.23
C ARG A 582 5.13 4.26 28.22
N THR A 583 5.32 3.82 29.46
CA THR A 583 5.83 4.70 30.52
C THR A 583 7.31 5.07 30.37
N GLU A 584 8.08 4.25 29.63
CA GLU A 584 9.48 4.54 29.34
C GLU A 584 9.69 5.82 28.54
N HIS A 585 8.78 6.15 27.63
CA HIS A 585 8.89 7.38 26.81
C HIS A 585 8.79 8.66 27.67
N MET A 586 8.20 8.56 28.85
CA MET A 586 8.12 9.70 29.76
C MET A 586 9.45 10.03 30.42
N PHE A 587 10.44 9.13 30.39
CA PHE A 587 11.73 9.29 31.06
C PHE A 587 12.85 9.85 30.19
N PHE A 588 12.68 9.95 28.89
CA PHE A 588 13.71 10.44 27.98
C PHE A 588 13.81 11.98 27.91
N ALA A 589 12.91 12.71 28.55
CA ALA A 589 13.00 14.17 28.62
C ALA A 589 14.26 14.61 29.41
N GLU A 590 14.89 15.71 29.01
CA GLU A 590 16.17 16.19 29.58
C GLU A 590 16.08 16.40 31.12
N ASP A 591 14.95 16.88 31.62
CA ASP A 591 14.72 17.13 33.06
C ASP A 591 14.50 15.84 33.87
N ARG A 592 14.39 14.65 33.21
CA ARG A 592 14.05 13.36 33.84
C ARG A 592 15.15 12.33 33.71
N ILE A 593 15.87 12.37 32.59
CA ILE A 593 16.88 11.33 32.28
C ILE A 593 17.96 11.23 33.33
N GLU A 594 18.40 12.35 33.92
CA GLU A 594 19.38 12.39 35.02
C GLU A 594 18.88 11.65 36.26
N HIS A 595 17.60 11.79 36.58
CA HIS A 595 17.01 11.10 37.75
C HIS A 595 16.81 9.58 37.46
N MET A 596 16.52 9.21 36.22
CA MET A 596 16.46 7.82 35.78
C MET A 596 17.84 7.19 35.85
N GLN A 597 18.88 7.87 35.38
CA GLN A 597 20.27 7.42 35.48
C GLN A 597 20.72 7.28 36.94
N ALA A 598 20.37 8.24 37.82
CA ALA A 598 20.67 8.18 39.25
C ALA A 598 20.00 6.95 39.91
N MET A 599 18.79 6.59 39.49
CA MET A 599 18.10 5.38 39.95
C MET A 599 18.84 4.10 39.52
N ILE A 600 19.29 4.06 38.24
CA ILE A 600 19.98 2.90 37.65
C ILE A 600 21.37 2.69 38.27
N LEU A 601 22.06 3.80 38.60
CA LEU A 601 23.41 3.79 39.16
C LEU A 601 23.44 3.60 40.67
N ALA A 602 22.27 3.60 41.35
CA ALA A 602 22.19 3.46 42.79
C ALA A 602 22.68 2.09 43.28
N ASP A 603 23.58 2.06 44.24
CA ASP A 603 24.20 0.85 44.80
C ASP A 603 23.25 0.09 45.75
N ASN A 604 22.22 0.76 46.27
CA ASN A 604 21.30 0.20 47.27
C ASN A 604 19.87 0.71 47.11
N GLU A 605 18.91 0.01 47.73
CA GLU A 605 17.47 0.33 47.63
C GLU A 605 17.14 1.74 48.12
N ALA A 606 17.80 2.24 49.18
CA ALA A 606 17.51 3.55 49.73
C ALA A 606 17.83 4.67 48.72
N ASP A 607 18.95 4.62 48.08
CA ASP A 607 19.36 5.56 47.04
C ASP A 607 18.48 5.44 45.79
N ARG A 608 18.08 4.25 45.39
CA ARG A 608 17.12 4.04 44.30
C ARG A 608 15.78 4.70 44.64
N ARG A 609 15.25 4.47 45.85
CA ARG A 609 14.00 5.12 46.30
C ARG A 609 14.10 6.63 46.33
N ALA A 610 15.23 7.18 46.72
CA ALA A 610 15.47 8.63 46.72
C ALA A 610 15.44 9.22 45.29
N ALA A 611 16.00 8.53 44.32
CA ALA A 611 15.90 8.91 42.89
C ALA A 611 14.47 8.78 42.35
N LEU A 612 13.79 7.69 42.65
CA LEU A 612 12.41 7.40 42.23
C LEU A 612 11.43 8.44 42.78
N LEU A 613 11.64 8.93 44.03
CA LEU A 613 10.81 9.99 44.61
C LEU A 613 10.87 11.32 43.84
N LYS A 614 11.94 11.59 43.10
CA LYS A 614 12.04 12.76 42.21
C LYS A 614 11.25 12.54 40.91
N LEU A 615 11.20 11.35 40.39
CA LEU A 615 10.45 10.97 39.19
C LEU A 615 8.93 10.88 39.40
N LEU A 616 8.49 10.50 40.61
CA LEU A 616 7.10 10.31 40.96
C LEU A 616 6.19 11.51 40.63
N PRO A 617 6.48 12.75 41.03
CA PRO A 617 5.61 13.91 40.73
C PRO A 617 5.54 14.18 39.21
N MET A 618 6.59 13.91 38.47
CA MET A 618 6.66 14.12 37.02
C MET A 618 5.73 13.12 36.32
N GLN A 619 5.89 11.82 36.56
CA GLN A 619 5.01 10.80 35.99
C GLN A 619 3.54 10.99 36.43
N ARG A 620 3.29 11.36 37.67
CA ARG A 620 1.93 11.68 38.14
C ARG A 620 1.29 12.77 37.29
N ALA A 621 2.02 13.84 36.99
CA ALA A 621 1.53 14.93 36.13
C ALA A 621 1.19 14.46 34.72
N ASP A 622 2.02 13.57 34.15
CA ASP A 622 1.76 13.00 32.84
C ASP A 622 0.49 12.17 32.80
N PHE A 623 0.29 11.28 33.81
CA PHE A 623 -0.92 10.46 33.92
C PHE A 623 -2.16 11.31 34.16
N GLU A 624 -2.08 12.38 34.98
CA GLU A 624 -3.18 13.33 35.13
C GLU A 624 -3.58 13.96 33.78
N GLY A 625 -2.58 14.35 32.98
CA GLY A 625 -2.80 14.86 31.64
C GLY A 625 -3.48 13.87 30.69
N LEU A 626 -3.08 12.59 30.73
CA LEU A 626 -3.69 11.52 29.95
C LEU A 626 -5.14 11.25 30.38
N PHE A 627 -5.42 11.10 31.69
CA PHE A 627 -6.76 10.88 32.20
C PHE A 627 -7.70 12.05 31.88
N LYS A 628 -7.24 13.29 32.00
CA LYS A 628 -8.00 14.48 31.60
C LYS A 628 -8.29 14.52 30.09
N ALA A 629 -7.34 14.07 29.25
CA ALA A 629 -7.52 14.03 27.81
C ALA A 629 -8.51 12.94 27.39
N MET A 630 -8.54 11.80 28.11
CA MET A 630 -9.39 10.66 27.78
C MET A 630 -10.76 10.69 28.50
N GLU A 631 -10.94 11.57 29.47
CA GLU A 631 -12.19 11.70 30.26
C GLU A 631 -12.59 10.35 30.92
N SER A 632 -13.73 9.77 30.53
CA SER A 632 -14.25 8.49 31.04
C SER A 632 -13.83 7.28 30.22
N LEU A 633 -12.92 7.44 29.24
CA LEU A 633 -12.46 6.34 28.39
C LEU A 633 -11.29 5.58 29.05
N PRO A 634 -11.16 4.26 28.81
CA PRO A 634 -10.12 3.45 29.43
C PRO A 634 -8.72 3.85 28.99
N VAL A 635 -7.77 3.81 29.91
CA VAL A 635 -6.35 4.07 29.68
C VAL A 635 -5.54 2.89 30.18
N VAL A 636 -4.99 2.11 29.23
CA VAL A 636 -4.09 0.99 29.55
C VAL A 636 -2.66 1.53 29.67
N ILE A 637 -2.11 1.47 30.88
CA ILE A 637 -0.77 1.94 31.21
C ILE A 637 0.15 0.74 31.41
N ARG A 638 1.17 0.59 30.57
CA ARG A 638 2.17 -0.45 30.71
C ARG A 638 3.26 0.02 31.69
N THR A 639 3.56 -0.78 32.70
CA THR A 639 4.72 -0.52 33.55
C THR A 639 6.00 -0.63 32.73
N ILE A 640 7.12 -0.05 33.23
CA ILE A 640 8.38 0.04 32.50
C ILE A 640 8.79 -1.31 31.90
N ASP A 641 9.14 -1.29 30.62
CA ASP A 641 9.46 -2.49 29.86
C ASP A 641 10.94 -2.64 29.43
N PRO A 642 11.60 -1.59 28.87
CA PRO A 642 12.93 -1.76 28.30
C PRO A 642 14.00 -2.04 29.36
N PRO A 643 15.15 -2.66 28.97
CA PRO A 643 16.29 -2.82 29.85
C PRO A 643 16.86 -1.48 30.32
N LEU A 644 17.40 -1.46 31.54
CA LEU A 644 17.85 -0.19 32.16
C LEU A 644 19.00 0.49 31.40
N HIS A 645 19.84 -0.25 30.70
CA HIS A 645 20.95 0.33 29.95
C HIS A 645 20.51 1.24 28.80
N GLU A 646 19.27 1.14 28.31
CA GLU A 646 18.73 2.05 27.28
C GLU A 646 18.64 3.51 27.75
N PHE A 647 18.57 3.74 29.05
CA PHE A 647 18.57 5.09 29.65
C PHE A 647 19.97 5.60 29.95
N LEU A 648 21.00 4.83 29.72
CA LEU A 648 22.38 5.18 29.98
C LEU A 648 23.09 5.62 28.68
N PRO A 649 24.17 6.44 28.79
CA PRO A 649 24.98 6.77 27.62
C PRO A 649 25.56 5.51 26.97
N LYS A 650 25.77 5.58 25.65
CA LYS A 650 26.36 4.44 24.91
C LYS A 650 27.79 4.15 25.40
N ARG A 651 28.10 2.87 25.53
CA ARG A 651 29.42 2.39 25.97
C ARG A 651 30.54 2.93 25.07
N GLU A 652 30.30 2.93 23.75
CA GLU A 652 31.25 3.38 22.74
C GLU A 652 31.59 4.86 22.92
N ASP A 653 30.58 5.71 23.15
CA ASP A 653 30.76 7.15 23.35
C ASP A 653 31.55 7.45 24.62
N LEU A 654 31.21 6.73 25.72
CA LEU A 654 31.98 6.83 26.97
C LEU A 654 33.42 6.42 26.81
N LEU A 655 33.70 5.37 26.06
CA LEU A 655 35.09 4.90 25.78
C LEU A 655 35.86 5.96 24.99
N VAL A 656 35.26 6.53 23.96
CA VAL A 656 35.90 7.60 23.15
C VAL A 656 36.17 8.82 23.99
N GLU A 657 35.15 9.29 24.79
CA GLU A 657 35.31 10.45 25.64
C GLU A 657 36.40 10.25 26.73
N ILE A 658 36.38 9.09 27.40
CA ILE A 658 37.40 8.75 28.38
C ILE A 658 38.78 8.68 27.72
N SER A 659 38.93 8.08 26.55
CA SER A 659 40.22 8.02 25.83
C SER A 659 40.71 9.41 25.48
N HIS A 660 39.83 10.26 24.96
CA HIS A 660 40.18 11.63 24.62
C HIS A 660 40.61 12.44 25.85
N LEU A 661 39.90 12.31 26.98
CA LEU A 661 40.27 13.01 28.23
C LEU A 661 41.57 12.48 28.82
N VAL A 662 41.85 11.17 28.73
CA VAL A 662 43.12 10.55 29.16
C VAL A 662 44.31 11.12 28.38
N ASP A 663 44.12 11.34 27.06
CA ASP A 663 45.20 11.85 26.19
C ASP A 663 45.37 13.37 26.30
N THR A 664 44.26 14.16 26.53
CA THR A 664 44.30 15.61 26.50
C THR A 664 44.37 16.26 27.89
N ASP A 665 43.68 15.71 28.90
CA ASP A 665 43.64 16.17 30.29
C ASP A 665 43.52 14.99 31.27
N PRO A 666 44.62 14.27 31.54
CA PRO A 666 44.62 13.10 32.43
C PRO A 666 44.19 13.43 33.89
N SER A 667 44.19 14.71 34.27
CA SER A 667 43.79 15.15 35.59
C SER A 667 42.32 15.63 35.69
N SER A 668 41.55 15.55 34.59
CA SER A 668 40.19 15.99 34.53
C SER A 668 39.32 15.37 35.62
N PRO A 669 38.54 16.16 36.39
CA PRO A 669 37.59 15.66 37.37
C PRO A 669 36.52 14.76 36.70
N LYS A 670 36.18 15.01 35.43
CA LYS A 670 35.22 14.28 34.65
C LYS A 670 35.59 12.77 34.50
N LEU A 671 36.87 12.41 34.49
CA LEU A 671 37.31 11.04 34.49
C LEU A 671 36.90 10.26 35.73
N LYS A 672 36.73 10.93 36.88
CA LYS A 672 36.27 10.29 38.12
C LYS A 672 34.76 9.95 38.06
N GLU A 673 34.00 10.67 37.25
CA GLU A 673 32.59 10.40 37.00
C GLU A 673 32.37 9.39 35.89
N LEU A 674 33.09 9.54 34.76
CA LEU A 674 32.89 8.71 33.58
C LEU A 674 33.36 7.25 33.76
N ARG A 675 34.46 7.02 34.51
CA ARG A 675 34.99 5.65 34.70
C ARG A 675 34.01 4.74 35.48
N PRO A 676 33.42 5.14 36.61
CA PRO A 676 32.39 4.35 37.29
C PRO A 676 31.17 4.16 36.44
N LEU A 677 30.72 5.22 35.71
CA LEU A 677 29.60 5.12 34.79
C LEU A 677 29.84 4.08 33.68
N LEU A 678 31.02 4.11 33.04
CA LEU A 678 31.41 3.10 32.04
C LEU A 678 31.42 1.69 32.63
N ALA A 679 31.98 1.52 33.84
CA ALA A 679 32.00 0.23 34.51
C ALA A 679 30.57 -0.31 34.75
N ARG A 680 29.64 0.56 35.17
CA ARG A 680 28.24 0.19 35.39
C ARG A 680 27.51 -0.09 34.08
N VAL A 681 27.75 0.69 33.01
CA VAL A 681 27.21 0.41 31.67
C VAL A 681 27.69 -0.95 31.15
N GLN A 682 28.97 -1.28 31.39
CA GLN A 682 29.52 -2.59 31.00
C GLN A 682 28.95 -3.75 31.81
N GLU A 683 28.65 -3.54 33.08
CA GLU A 683 27.99 -4.55 33.93
C GLU A 683 26.55 -4.82 33.50
N LEU A 684 25.82 -3.76 33.17
CA LEU A 684 24.41 -3.84 32.72
C LEU A 684 24.26 -4.28 31.25
N HIS A 685 25.37 -4.36 30.50
CA HIS A 685 25.31 -4.72 29.10
C HIS A 685 24.99 -6.19 28.94
N GLU A 686 23.87 -6.46 28.32
CA GLU A 686 23.38 -7.80 28.00
C GLU A 686 23.69 -8.18 26.55
N SER A 687 24.04 -9.45 26.31
CA SER A 687 24.26 -9.97 24.95
C SER A 687 22.99 -10.02 24.12
N ASN A 688 21.84 -10.20 24.75
CA ASN A 688 20.52 -10.16 24.14
C ASN A 688 19.51 -9.43 25.04
N PRO A 689 19.49 -8.09 25.00
CA PRO A 689 18.64 -7.29 25.88
C PRO A 689 17.13 -7.60 25.77
N MET A 690 16.68 -8.00 24.58
CA MET A 690 15.26 -8.32 24.34
C MET A 690 14.79 -9.53 25.16
N LEU A 691 15.67 -10.46 25.52
CA LEU A 691 15.40 -11.65 26.31
C LEU A 691 15.94 -11.56 27.75
N GLY A 692 16.50 -10.41 28.13
CA GLY A 692 17.23 -10.17 29.37
C GLY A 692 16.39 -9.64 30.53
N LEU A 693 17.01 -8.76 31.32
CA LEU A 693 16.43 -8.14 32.53
C LEU A 693 15.60 -6.91 32.15
N ARG A 694 14.35 -7.13 31.80
CA ARG A 694 13.37 -6.10 31.45
C ARG A 694 11.97 -6.47 31.94
N GLY A 695 11.02 -5.54 31.82
CA GLY A 695 9.61 -5.79 32.11
C GLY A 695 9.34 -6.27 33.53
N CYS A 696 8.49 -7.29 33.70
CA CYS A 696 8.18 -7.85 35.03
C CYS A 696 9.42 -8.38 35.77
N ARG A 697 10.44 -8.86 35.06
CA ARG A 697 11.69 -9.35 35.69
C ARG A 697 12.40 -8.22 36.43
N LEU A 698 12.41 -7.03 35.84
CA LEU A 698 12.94 -5.81 36.45
C LEU A 698 12.12 -5.45 37.70
N GLY A 699 10.78 -5.43 37.58
CA GLY A 699 9.88 -5.13 38.70
C GLY A 699 9.90 -6.15 39.84
N ILE A 700 10.30 -7.40 39.57
CA ILE A 700 10.51 -8.41 40.59
C ILE A 700 11.83 -8.21 41.32
N LEU A 701 12.89 -7.85 40.57
CA LEU A 701 14.22 -7.64 41.15
C LEU A 701 14.33 -6.31 41.92
N TYR A 702 13.63 -5.29 41.43
CA TYR A 702 13.60 -3.93 41.99
C TYR A 702 12.14 -3.50 42.18
N PRO A 703 11.40 -4.04 43.18
CA PRO A 703 9.96 -3.81 43.37
C PRO A 703 9.61 -2.33 43.59
N GLU A 704 10.55 -1.53 44.11
CA GLU A 704 10.38 -0.10 44.34
C GLU A 704 10.08 0.67 43.06
N ILE A 705 10.48 0.17 41.89
CA ILE A 705 10.15 0.77 40.59
C ILE A 705 8.65 0.61 40.30
N THR A 706 8.13 -0.62 40.44
CA THR A 706 6.68 -0.87 40.27
C THR A 706 5.86 -0.13 41.32
N GLU A 707 6.33 -0.06 42.57
CA GLU A 707 5.67 0.72 43.65
C GLU A 707 5.53 2.20 43.30
N MET A 708 6.63 2.82 42.82
CA MET A 708 6.63 4.24 42.42
C MET A 708 5.66 4.50 41.24
N GLN A 709 5.71 3.67 40.19
CA GLN A 709 4.83 3.83 39.03
C GLN A 709 3.36 3.65 39.39
N ALA A 710 3.02 2.59 40.15
CA ALA A 710 1.67 2.35 40.62
C ALA A 710 1.17 3.52 41.48
N ARG A 711 2.03 4.05 42.37
CA ARG A 711 1.69 5.22 43.19
C ARG A 711 1.42 6.46 42.34
N ALA A 712 2.25 6.74 41.35
CA ALA A 712 2.05 7.87 40.45
C ALA A 712 0.73 7.75 39.66
N ILE A 713 0.40 6.56 39.19
CA ILE A 713 -0.86 6.30 38.47
C ILE A 713 -2.08 6.52 39.38
N PHE A 714 -2.09 5.95 40.58
CA PHE A 714 -3.25 6.05 41.47
C PHE A 714 -3.40 7.43 42.08
N GLU A 715 -2.31 8.14 42.41
CA GLU A 715 -2.39 9.53 42.86
C GLU A 715 -2.94 10.43 41.73
N ALA A 716 -2.52 10.23 40.48
CA ALA A 716 -3.04 10.94 39.32
C ALA A 716 -4.55 10.70 39.14
N ALA A 717 -4.96 9.42 39.20
CA ALA A 717 -6.36 9.05 39.06
C ALA A 717 -7.24 9.65 40.16
N VAL A 718 -6.77 9.62 41.42
CA VAL A 718 -7.48 10.24 42.55
C VAL A 718 -7.57 11.75 42.37
N ASN A 719 -6.48 12.42 41.93
CA ASN A 719 -6.49 13.85 41.70
C ASN A 719 -7.50 14.25 40.63
N VAL A 720 -7.57 13.50 39.54
CA VAL A 720 -8.55 13.74 38.45
C VAL A 720 -9.97 13.50 38.94
N LYS A 721 -10.22 12.44 39.75
CA LYS A 721 -11.52 12.16 40.31
C LYS A 721 -11.97 13.26 41.27
N ASN A 722 -11.08 13.76 42.12
CA ASN A 722 -11.37 14.87 43.03
C ASN A 722 -11.66 16.17 42.27
N ALA A 723 -11.13 16.34 41.06
CA ALA A 723 -11.44 17.44 40.17
C ALA A 723 -12.75 17.25 39.37
N GLY A 724 -13.50 16.20 39.61
CA GLY A 724 -14.79 15.91 38.98
C GLY A 724 -14.69 15.06 37.70
N GLY A 725 -13.52 14.50 37.38
CA GLY A 725 -13.34 13.56 36.29
C GLY A 725 -13.68 12.11 36.69
N ASP A 726 -13.70 11.21 35.69
CA ASP A 726 -13.97 9.79 35.90
C ASP A 726 -12.90 8.91 35.22
N PRO A 727 -11.69 8.80 35.80
CA PRO A 727 -10.59 8.07 35.19
C PRO A 727 -10.81 6.54 35.22
N HIS A 728 -10.65 5.88 34.08
CA HIS A 728 -10.69 4.43 33.96
C HIS A 728 -9.27 3.89 33.80
N VAL A 729 -8.75 3.29 34.89
CA VAL A 729 -7.34 2.89 35.00
C VAL A 729 -7.19 1.40 34.68
N GLU A 730 -6.34 1.04 33.73
CA GLU A 730 -5.96 -0.34 33.42
C GLU A 730 -4.43 -0.45 33.45
N ILE A 731 -3.88 -1.23 34.41
CA ILE A 731 -2.44 -1.42 34.56
C ILE A 731 -2.02 -2.71 33.90
N MET A 732 -1.08 -2.63 32.98
CA MET A 732 -0.59 -3.74 32.18
C MET A 732 0.84 -4.10 32.56
N ILE A 733 1.07 -5.32 33.01
CA ILE A 733 2.38 -5.85 33.33
C ILE A 733 3.00 -6.47 32.09
N PRO A 734 4.18 -5.98 31.60
CA PRO A 734 4.85 -6.51 30.43
C PRO A 734 5.62 -7.80 30.73
N LEU A 735 5.92 -8.56 29.68
CA LEU A 735 6.85 -9.70 29.65
C LEU A 735 6.48 -10.84 30.61
N ILE A 736 5.23 -11.00 30.97
CA ILE A 736 4.76 -12.09 31.82
C ILE A 736 4.96 -13.43 31.12
N GLY A 737 5.64 -14.37 31.77
CA GLY A 737 5.84 -15.73 31.31
C GLY A 737 5.20 -16.79 32.23
N SER A 738 4.84 -16.44 33.47
CA SER A 738 4.22 -17.36 34.44
C SER A 738 3.17 -16.64 35.30
N ILE A 739 2.29 -17.45 35.94
CA ILE A 739 1.29 -16.94 36.89
C ILE A 739 1.96 -16.35 38.13
N GLU A 740 3.10 -16.89 38.57
CA GLU A 740 3.82 -16.41 39.74
C GLU A 740 4.38 -15.00 39.52
N GLU A 741 4.90 -14.71 38.32
CA GLU A 741 5.30 -13.35 37.95
C GLU A 741 4.11 -12.39 38.00
N MET A 742 2.97 -12.82 37.45
CA MET A 742 1.73 -12.03 37.47
C MET A 742 1.25 -11.78 38.91
N ARG A 743 1.23 -12.80 39.77
CA ARG A 743 0.83 -12.69 41.19
C ARG A 743 1.75 -11.76 41.96
N ASN A 744 3.08 -11.85 41.74
CA ASN A 744 4.03 -10.97 42.39
C ASN A 744 3.77 -9.50 42.07
N GLN A 745 3.65 -9.18 40.76
CA GLN A 745 3.50 -7.77 40.32
C GLN A 745 2.08 -7.23 40.63
N SER A 746 1.03 -8.01 40.44
CA SER A 746 -0.33 -7.59 40.77
C SER A 746 -0.51 -7.32 42.25
N ALA A 747 0.15 -8.11 43.15
CA ALA A 747 0.13 -7.87 44.57
C ALA A 747 0.73 -6.52 44.97
N ILE A 748 1.85 -6.13 44.32
CA ILE A 748 2.48 -4.81 44.55
C ILE A 748 1.51 -3.70 44.13
N VAL A 749 0.95 -3.78 42.92
CA VAL A 749 0.02 -2.78 42.37
C VAL A 749 -1.21 -2.63 43.29
N ARG A 750 -1.83 -3.75 43.65
CA ARG A 750 -3.04 -3.72 44.53
C ARG A 750 -2.75 -3.18 45.92
N ARG A 751 -1.60 -3.53 46.52
CA ARG A 751 -1.16 -2.97 47.82
C ARG A 751 -0.99 -1.45 47.74
N VAL A 752 -0.26 -0.95 46.71
CA VAL A 752 -0.05 0.49 46.54
C VAL A 752 -1.37 1.22 46.29
N ALA A 753 -2.30 0.62 45.52
CA ALA A 753 -3.64 1.18 45.33
C ALA A 753 -4.38 1.34 46.69
N ALA A 754 -4.37 0.29 47.53
CA ALA A 754 -5.01 0.34 48.82
C ALA A 754 -4.42 1.41 49.74
N ASP A 755 -3.08 1.56 49.72
CA ASP A 755 -2.36 2.59 50.49
C ASP A 755 -2.76 4.00 50.03
N VAL A 756 -2.71 4.28 48.72
CA VAL A 756 -3.08 5.58 48.15
C VAL A 756 -4.54 5.92 48.40
N PHE A 757 -5.45 4.98 48.22
CA PHE A 757 -6.89 5.17 48.47
C PHE A 757 -7.19 5.44 49.94
N LYS A 758 -6.50 4.76 50.82
CA LYS A 758 -6.60 5.02 52.26
C LYS A 758 -6.06 6.40 52.63
N GLU A 759 -4.89 6.77 52.11
CA GLU A 759 -4.25 8.09 52.35
C GLU A 759 -5.11 9.24 51.82
N LYS A 760 -5.73 9.07 50.65
CA LYS A 760 -6.50 10.15 49.99
C LYS A 760 -7.99 10.13 50.29
N GLY A 761 -8.51 9.05 50.89
CA GLY A 761 -9.94 8.89 51.21
C GLY A 761 -10.86 8.71 50.01
N VAL A 762 -10.33 8.41 48.86
CA VAL A 762 -11.04 8.28 47.57
C VAL A 762 -10.60 6.99 46.87
N THR A 763 -11.57 6.22 46.38
CA THR A 763 -11.33 4.97 45.65
C THR A 763 -11.61 5.17 44.16
N VAL A 764 -10.73 4.67 43.29
CA VAL A 764 -10.90 4.62 41.85
C VAL A 764 -11.01 3.17 41.39
N HIS A 765 -11.91 2.90 40.44
CA HIS A 765 -11.98 1.59 39.82
C HIS A 765 -10.76 1.36 38.92
N PHE A 766 -10.14 0.18 38.99
CA PHE A 766 -9.01 -0.20 38.18
C PHE A 766 -8.99 -1.69 37.87
N MET A 767 -8.27 -2.05 36.80
CA MET A 767 -7.99 -3.44 36.41
C MET A 767 -6.49 -3.65 36.36
N VAL A 768 -6.04 -4.88 36.69
CA VAL A 768 -4.66 -5.30 36.50
C VAL A 768 -4.63 -6.48 35.53
N GLY A 769 -3.92 -6.31 34.43
CA GLY A 769 -3.77 -7.33 33.42
C GLY A 769 -2.32 -7.45 32.95
N CYS A 770 -2.09 -8.19 31.90
CA CYS A 770 -0.75 -8.39 31.39
C CYS A 770 -0.65 -8.32 29.86
N MET A 771 0.55 -8.11 29.40
CA MET A 771 0.90 -8.28 28.00
C MET A 771 1.21 -9.75 27.72
N ILE A 772 0.51 -10.34 26.76
CA ILE A 772 0.84 -11.67 26.23
C ILE A 772 1.74 -11.46 25.01
N GLU A 773 3.01 -11.65 25.19
CA GLU A 773 4.05 -11.36 24.17
C GLU A 773 5.14 -12.43 24.10
N LEU A 774 5.03 -13.44 24.95
CA LEU A 774 5.88 -14.63 24.91
C LEU A 774 5.04 -15.85 24.51
N PRO A 775 5.56 -16.76 23.65
CA PRO A 775 4.86 -18.01 23.32
C PRO A 775 4.47 -18.82 24.55
N ARG A 776 5.32 -18.83 25.59
CA ARG A 776 5.02 -19.53 26.87
C ARG A 776 3.78 -18.93 27.53
N ALA A 777 3.66 -17.60 27.57
CA ALA A 777 2.48 -16.94 28.13
C ALA A 777 1.20 -17.33 27.37
N ALA A 778 1.27 -17.36 26.04
CA ALA A 778 0.13 -17.79 25.22
C ALA A 778 -0.26 -19.26 25.49
N LEU A 779 0.72 -20.15 25.68
CA LEU A 779 0.50 -21.56 26.00
C LEU A 779 -0.10 -21.79 27.39
N THR A 780 0.19 -20.94 28.37
CA THR A 780 -0.27 -21.03 29.76
C THR A 780 -1.28 -19.93 30.15
N ALA A 781 -1.97 -19.36 29.12
CA ALA A 781 -2.90 -18.27 29.31
C ALA A 781 -4.08 -18.56 30.24
N ASP A 782 -4.51 -19.82 30.33
CA ASP A 782 -5.48 -20.31 31.31
C ASP A 782 -5.05 -20.06 32.75
N GLN A 783 -3.79 -20.37 33.09
CA GLN A 783 -3.23 -20.12 34.42
C GLN A 783 -3.12 -18.61 34.69
N ILE A 784 -2.56 -17.84 33.73
CA ILE A 784 -2.35 -16.41 33.90
C ILE A 784 -3.70 -15.69 34.10
N ALA A 785 -4.79 -16.14 33.46
CA ALA A 785 -6.12 -15.57 33.60
C ALA A 785 -6.76 -15.78 34.96
N GLU A 786 -6.23 -16.64 35.82
CA GLU A 786 -6.67 -16.73 37.25
C GLU A 786 -6.42 -15.42 37.97
N GLU A 787 -5.33 -14.73 37.62
CA GLU A 787 -4.92 -13.46 38.26
C GLU A 787 -5.22 -12.25 37.39
N ALA A 788 -4.89 -12.29 36.08
CA ALA A 788 -5.07 -11.19 35.17
C ALA A 788 -6.55 -10.91 34.84
N GLU A 789 -6.96 -9.64 34.86
CA GLU A 789 -8.32 -9.19 34.53
C GLU A 789 -8.49 -8.83 33.06
N PHE A 790 -7.38 -8.60 32.36
CA PHE A 790 -7.36 -8.42 30.90
C PHE A 790 -6.04 -8.91 30.29
N PHE A 791 -6.08 -9.23 28.99
CA PHE A 791 -4.91 -9.52 28.16
C PHE A 791 -4.78 -8.47 27.06
N SER A 792 -3.54 -8.06 26.79
CA SER A 792 -3.21 -7.30 25.59
C SER A 792 -2.05 -8.00 24.87
N PHE A 793 -2.23 -8.36 23.60
CA PHE A 793 -1.18 -9.02 22.85
C PHE A 793 -0.14 -8.01 22.38
N GLY A 794 1.10 -8.14 22.89
CA GLY A 794 2.29 -7.44 22.39
C GLY A 794 2.82 -8.15 21.16
N THR A 795 2.16 -7.95 20.03
CA THR A 795 2.43 -8.77 18.83
C THR A 795 3.78 -8.53 18.19
N ASN A 796 4.47 -7.43 18.48
CA ASN A 796 5.85 -7.23 18.03
C ASN A 796 6.78 -8.30 18.66
N ASP A 797 6.79 -8.37 19.97
CA ASP A 797 7.61 -9.33 20.72
C ASP A 797 7.12 -10.77 20.53
N LEU A 798 5.80 -10.98 20.46
CA LEU A 798 5.25 -12.32 20.18
C LEU A 798 5.67 -12.81 18.78
N THR A 799 5.70 -11.95 17.77
CA THR A 799 6.19 -12.27 16.42
C THR A 799 7.69 -12.58 16.47
N GLN A 800 8.47 -11.70 17.09
CA GLN A 800 9.92 -11.85 17.23
C GLN A 800 10.29 -13.18 17.89
N THR A 801 9.67 -13.51 18.99
CA THR A 801 9.96 -14.74 19.76
C THR A 801 9.41 -16.01 19.09
N THR A 802 8.29 -15.93 18.38
CA THR A 802 7.73 -17.06 17.64
C THR A 802 8.55 -17.42 16.42
N PHE A 803 8.99 -16.43 15.65
CA PHE A 803 9.86 -16.65 14.49
C PHE A 803 11.35 -16.86 14.87
N GLY A 804 11.78 -16.43 16.06
CA GLY A 804 13.20 -16.37 16.41
C GLY A 804 13.96 -15.35 15.57
N ILE A 805 13.33 -14.23 15.22
CA ILE A 805 13.88 -13.17 14.36
C ILE A 805 13.89 -11.86 15.15
N SER A 806 15.04 -11.18 15.18
CA SER A 806 15.15 -9.83 15.71
C SER A 806 14.45 -8.84 14.78
N ARG A 807 13.57 -8.01 15.33
CA ARG A 807 12.90 -6.93 14.61
C ARG A 807 13.90 -5.92 14.03
N ASP A 808 14.97 -5.65 14.74
CA ASP A 808 15.96 -4.66 14.36
C ASP A 808 16.89 -5.17 13.25
N ASP A 809 17.14 -6.48 13.23
CA ASP A 809 18.07 -7.12 12.29
C ASP A 809 17.41 -7.70 11.03
N ILE A 810 16.09 -7.87 11.01
CA ILE A 810 15.36 -8.52 9.90
C ILE A 810 15.62 -7.86 8.54
N ASN A 811 15.87 -6.55 8.52
CA ASN A 811 16.12 -5.79 7.30
C ASN A 811 17.34 -6.30 6.50
N GLN A 812 18.26 -7.03 7.11
CA GLN A 812 19.43 -7.60 6.44
C GLN A 812 19.03 -8.73 5.46
N PHE A 813 17.94 -9.45 5.73
CA PHE A 813 17.53 -10.61 4.92
C PHE A 813 16.07 -10.54 4.43
N LEU A 814 15.21 -9.72 5.01
CA LEU A 814 13.79 -9.58 4.63
C LEU A 814 13.59 -9.33 3.12
N PRO A 815 14.34 -8.42 2.47
CA PRO A 815 14.20 -8.19 1.03
C PRO A 815 14.46 -9.45 0.20
N ALA A 816 15.42 -10.28 0.60
CA ALA A 816 15.72 -11.56 -0.05
C ALA A 816 14.60 -12.58 0.17
N TYR A 817 14.08 -12.70 1.40
CA TYR A 817 12.95 -13.57 1.74
C TYR A 817 11.67 -13.20 0.97
N MET A 818 11.38 -11.91 0.84
CA MET A 818 10.27 -11.41 0.02
C MET A 818 10.49 -11.73 -1.47
N LYS A 819 11.71 -11.49 -1.97
CA LYS A 819 12.08 -11.77 -3.37
C LYS A 819 11.94 -13.25 -3.72
N HIS A 820 12.31 -14.14 -2.80
CA HIS A 820 12.19 -15.59 -2.98
C HIS A 820 10.80 -16.14 -2.65
N GLY A 821 9.87 -15.30 -2.20
CA GLY A 821 8.50 -15.72 -1.84
C GLY A 821 8.40 -16.56 -0.57
N ILE A 822 9.46 -16.56 0.28
CA ILE A 822 9.50 -17.25 1.59
C ILE A 822 8.51 -16.54 2.52
N PHE A 823 8.58 -15.21 2.60
CA PHE A 823 7.55 -14.40 3.22
C PHE A 823 6.68 -13.75 2.13
N LYS A 824 5.37 -13.85 2.30
CA LYS A 824 4.41 -13.15 1.45
C LYS A 824 4.28 -11.69 1.84
N GLN A 825 4.51 -11.38 3.11
CA GLN A 825 4.42 -10.05 3.71
C GLN A 825 5.47 -9.95 4.82
N ASP A 826 5.81 -8.71 5.19
CA ASP A 826 6.59 -8.46 6.39
C ASP A 826 5.78 -8.91 7.62
N PRO A 827 6.28 -9.88 8.41
CA PRO A 827 5.56 -10.41 9.55
C PRO A 827 5.41 -9.39 10.71
N PHE A 828 6.14 -8.27 10.68
CA PHE A 828 5.99 -7.17 11.63
C PHE A 828 5.01 -6.09 11.16
N ALA A 829 4.66 -6.07 9.87
CA ALA A 829 3.65 -5.15 9.32
C ALA A 829 2.24 -5.76 9.31
N THR A 830 2.13 -7.03 8.91
CA THR A 830 0.86 -7.79 8.90
C THR A 830 1.03 -9.06 9.70
N LEU A 831 0.09 -9.34 10.60
CA LEU A 831 0.14 -10.48 11.51
C LEU A 831 0.21 -11.81 10.74
N ASP A 832 1.20 -12.63 11.07
CA ASP A 832 1.26 -14.01 10.61
C ASP A 832 0.13 -14.83 11.25
N GLN A 833 -0.96 -15.00 10.51
CA GLN A 833 -2.14 -15.72 11.00
C GLN A 833 -1.89 -17.23 11.16
N ALA A 834 -0.92 -17.79 10.45
CA ALA A 834 -0.62 -19.23 10.44
C ALA A 834 0.18 -19.68 11.67
N GLY A 835 1.08 -18.87 12.18
CA GLY A 835 1.90 -19.14 13.37
C GLY A 835 1.48 -18.30 14.56
N VAL A 836 1.85 -17.02 14.55
CA VAL A 836 1.55 -16.08 15.65
C VAL A 836 0.05 -15.98 15.92
N GLY A 837 -0.77 -15.96 14.88
CA GLY A 837 -2.24 -15.90 14.99
C GLY A 837 -2.83 -17.11 15.69
N GLN A 838 -2.24 -18.30 15.56
CA GLN A 838 -2.69 -19.48 16.34
C GLN A 838 -2.43 -19.28 17.83
N LEU A 839 -1.30 -18.72 18.24
CA LEU A 839 -1.01 -18.40 19.64
C LEU A 839 -2.01 -17.38 20.19
N VAL A 840 -2.33 -16.34 19.43
CA VAL A 840 -3.32 -15.32 19.81
C VAL A 840 -4.71 -15.94 19.99
N LYS A 841 -5.15 -16.76 19.04
CA LYS A 841 -6.44 -17.47 19.10
C LYS A 841 -6.51 -18.40 20.31
N MET A 842 -5.47 -19.21 20.51
CA MET A 842 -5.39 -20.18 21.62
C MET A 842 -5.39 -19.49 22.97
N ALA A 843 -4.55 -18.45 23.13
CA ALA A 843 -4.49 -17.71 24.40
C ALA A 843 -5.81 -17.01 24.73
N THR A 844 -6.49 -16.46 23.72
CA THR A 844 -7.83 -15.87 23.89
C THR A 844 -8.83 -16.90 24.38
N ALA A 845 -8.88 -18.07 23.76
CA ALA A 845 -9.79 -19.15 24.12
C ALA A 845 -9.49 -19.69 25.55
N LYS A 846 -8.21 -19.98 25.83
CA LYS A 846 -7.79 -20.47 27.16
C LYS A 846 -8.09 -19.47 28.28
N GLY A 847 -7.73 -18.21 28.06
CA GLY A 847 -7.99 -17.15 29.03
C GLY A 847 -9.47 -17.00 29.36
N ARG A 848 -10.35 -17.00 28.34
CA ARG A 848 -11.81 -16.90 28.53
C ARG A 848 -12.44 -18.16 29.10
N ASN A 849 -11.86 -19.32 28.91
CA ASN A 849 -12.32 -20.53 29.60
C ASN A 849 -12.13 -20.43 31.12
N THR A 850 -11.03 -19.80 31.57
CA THR A 850 -10.78 -19.54 33.00
C THR A 850 -11.57 -18.34 33.51
N ARG A 851 -11.57 -17.23 32.75
CA ARG A 851 -12.28 -15.97 33.09
C ARG A 851 -13.20 -15.57 31.95
N PRO A 852 -14.47 -15.95 31.94
CA PRO A 852 -15.39 -15.65 30.81
C PRO A 852 -15.53 -14.16 30.47
N THR A 853 -15.31 -13.27 31.44
CA THR A 853 -15.37 -11.80 31.28
C THR A 853 -14.02 -11.19 30.90
N LEU A 854 -13.00 -11.99 30.60
CA LEU A 854 -11.67 -11.52 30.28
C LEU A 854 -11.71 -10.57 29.08
N LYS A 855 -11.30 -9.33 29.32
CA LYS A 855 -11.09 -8.33 28.24
C LYS A 855 -9.80 -8.68 27.49
N VAL A 856 -9.88 -8.76 26.18
CA VAL A 856 -8.74 -9.16 25.34
C VAL A 856 -8.56 -8.17 24.20
N GLY A 857 -7.35 -7.66 24.04
CA GLY A 857 -6.99 -6.75 22.96
C GLY A 857 -5.60 -6.99 22.40
N ILE A 858 -5.21 -6.14 21.46
CA ILE A 858 -3.90 -6.14 20.79
C ILE A 858 -3.35 -4.72 20.78
N CYS A 859 -2.04 -4.54 20.98
CA CYS A 859 -1.42 -3.22 21.03
C CYS A 859 -0.12 -3.10 20.22
N GLY A 860 0.31 -4.14 19.52
CA GLY A 860 1.43 -4.11 18.59
C GLY A 860 1.11 -3.35 17.29
N GLU A 861 2.10 -3.22 16.41
CA GLU A 861 1.96 -2.52 15.11
C GLU A 861 0.81 -3.07 14.24
N HIS A 862 0.50 -4.35 14.39
CA HIS A 862 -0.58 -5.05 13.70
C HIS A 862 -1.99 -4.50 14.00
N GLY A 863 -2.16 -3.80 15.12
CA GLY A 863 -3.46 -3.21 15.49
C GLY A 863 -4.00 -2.17 14.51
N GLY A 864 -3.15 -1.64 13.63
CA GLY A 864 -3.52 -0.69 12.57
C GLY A 864 -3.52 -1.28 11.15
N ASP A 865 -3.18 -2.55 10.98
CA ASP A 865 -3.20 -3.23 9.68
C ASP A 865 -4.58 -3.83 9.40
N PRO A 866 -5.21 -3.54 8.24
CA PRO A 866 -6.58 -3.98 7.96
C PRO A 866 -6.79 -5.49 8.07
N GLU A 867 -5.88 -6.31 7.54
CA GLU A 867 -6.02 -7.77 7.57
C GLU A 867 -5.86 -8.34 8.99
N SER A 868 -4.96 -7.75 9.77
CA SER A 868 -4.78 -8.09 11.18
C SER A 868 -6.00 -7.68 12.03
N VAL A 869 -6.59 -6.51 11.77
CA VAL A 869 -7.83 -6.04 12.42
C VAL A 869 -8.99 -6.99 12.10
N LYS A 870 -9.16 -7.39 10.83
CA LYS A 870 -10.17 -8.38 10.43
C LYS A 870 -9.95 -9.72 11.10
N PHE A 871 -8.70 -10.16 11.26
CA PHE A 871 -8.38 -11.37 12.02
C PHE A 871 -8.80 -11.24 13.49
N CYS A 872 -8.45 -10.13 14.16
CA CYS A 872 -8.84 -9.87 15.55
C CYS A 872 -10.37 -9.88 15.73
N HIS A 873 -11.12 -9.31 14.77
CA HIS A 873 -12.57 -9.38 14.76
C HIS A 873 -13.06 -10.84 14.72
N ARG A 874 -12.54 -11.66 13.77
CA ARG A 874 -12.96 -13.06 13.57
C ARG A 874 -12.73 -13.93 14.79
N ILE A 875 -11.64 -13.71 15.55
CA ILE A 875 -11.35 -14.46 16.78
C ILE A 875 -12.00 -13.84 18.02
N GLY A 876 -12.77 -12.76 17.85
CA GLY A 876 -13.60 -12.19 18.89
C GLY A 876 -12.86 -11.35 19.93
N LEU A 877 -11.78 -10.65 19.58
CA LEU A 877 -11.15 -9.70 20.51
C LEU A 877 -12.12 -8.57 20.88
N ASN A 878 -11.87 -7.89 22.00
CA ASN A 878 -12.65 -6.75 22.46
C ASN A 878 -12.20 -5.46 21.79
N TYR A 879 -10.89 -5.28 21.60
CA TYR A 879 -10.33 -4.08 20.97
C TYR A 879 -9.03 -4.36 20.23
N VAL A 880 -8.71 -3.44 19.31
CA VAL A 880 -7.36 -3.28 18.75
C VAL A 880 -6.84 -1.89 19.10
N SER A 881 -5.54 -1.75 19.30
CA SER A 881 -4.88 -0.48 19.58
C SER A 881 -3.79 -0.20 18.56
N CYS A 882 -3.78 1.01 18.03
CA CYS A 882 -2.85 1.42 16.97
C CYS A 882 -2.40 2.88 17.15
N SER A 883 -1.45 3.33 16.33
CA SER A 883 -1.09 4.75 16.32
C SER A 883 -2.30 5.62 15.94
N PRO A 884 -2.42 6.86 16.45
CA PRO A 884 -3.57 7.73 16.17
C PRO A 884 -3.88 7.88 14.68
N PHE A 885 -2.86 7.93 13.82
CA PHE A 885 -3.03 8.07 12.38
C PHE A 885 -3.57 6.82 11.67
N ARG A 886 -3.67 5.68 12.35
CA ARG A 886 -4.27 4.44 11.82
C ARG A 886 -5.70 4.18 12.32
N LEU A 887 -6.22 5.03 13.17
CA LEU A 887 -7.55 4.83 13.79
C LEU A 887 -8.67 4.73 12.74
N LEU A 888 -8.72 5.64 11.76
CA LEU A 888 -9.73 5.59 10.69
C LEU A 888 -9.65 4.29 9.89
N THR A 889 -8.44 3.88 9.54
CA THR A 889 -8.18 2.61 8.84
C THR A 889 -8.69 1.41 9.64
N ALA A 890 -8.37 1.35 10.94
CA ALA A 890 -8.79 0.27 11.82
C ALA A 890 -10.32 0.25 12.03
N ARG A 891 -10.96 1.42 12.18
CA ARG A 891 -12.42 1.55 12.31
C ARG A 891 -13.12 0.99 11.07
N LEU A 892 -12.67 1.37 9.87
CA LEU A 892 -13.26 0.88 8.62
C LEU A 892 -13.01 -0.62 8.43
N ALA A 893 -11.79 -1.11 8.68
CA ALA A 893 -11.48 -2.54 8.58
C ALA A 893 -12.33 -3.39 9.54
N ALA A 894 -12.56 -2.91 10.76
CA ALA A 894 -13.43 -3.59 11.74
C ALA A 894 -14.91 -3.64 11.29
N ALA A 895 -15.42 -2.56 10.67
CA ALA A 895 -16.77 -2.54 10.12
C ALA A 895 -16.91 -3.48 8.92
N GLN A 896 -15.93 -3.49 8.02
CA GLN A 896 -15.91 -4.43 6.89
C GLN A 896 -15.90 -5.89 7.37
N ALA A 897 -15.08 -6.22 8.38
CA ALA A 897 -15.07 -7.55 8.97
C ALA A 897 -16.44 -7.96 9.55
N ALA A 898 -17.15 -7.04 10.20
CA ALA A 898 -18.49 -7.30 10.74
C ALA A 898 -19.53 -7.52 9.61
N LEU A 899 -19.42 -6.81 8.49
CA LEU A 899 -20.28 -7.03 7.34
C LEU A 899 -19.97 -8.34 6.62
N GLU A 900 -18.69 -8.70 6.50
CA GLU A 900 -18.25 -9.99 5.93
C GLU A 900 -18.79 -11.17 6.76
N GLU A 901 -18.76 -11.07 8.10
CA GLU A 901 -19.32 -12.08 9.02
C GLU A 901 -20.84 -12.24 8.81
N LYS A 902 -21.59 -11.14 8.62
CA LYS A 902 -23.03 -11.19 8.34
C LYS A 902 -23.37 -11.93 7.03
N GLN A 903 -22.52 -11.74 6.00
CA GLN A 903 -22.75 -12.35 4.67
C GLN A 903 -22.40 -13.83 4.62
N THR A 904 -21.36 -14.25 5.35
CA THR A 904 -20.85 -15.64 5.33
C THR A 904 -21.47 -16.52 6.41
N GLY A 905 -22.22 -15.94 7.36
CA GLY A 905 -22.63 -16.59 8.61
C GLY A 905 -21.45 -16.69 9.60
N PRO A 906 -21.70 -16.92 10.89
CA PRO A 906 -20.64 -17.06 11.87
C PRO A 906 -19.73 -18.21 11.44
N ALA A 907 -18.43 -17.92 11.31
CA ALA A 907 -17.44 -18.96 11.03
C ALA A 907 -17.57 -20.04 12.11
N HIS A 908 -17.95 -21.26 11.70
CA HIS A 908 -18.01 -22.38 12.63
C HIS A 908 -16.65 -22.48 13.34
N THR A 909 -16.62 -22.11 14.60
CA THR A 909 -15.52 -22.44 15.49
C THR A 909 -15.56 -23.94 15.69
N THR A 910 -14.94 -24.67 14.77
CA THR A 910 -14.65 -26.09 15.03
C THR A 910 -13.63 -26.12 16.17
N SER A 911 -14.09 -26.73 17.26
CA SER A 911 -13.41 -27.01 18.52
C SER A 911 -12.02 -27.62 18.35
#